data_8aad1706090c13e3bcb4f03b192ea54f
#
_entry.id   8aad1706090c13e3bcb4f03b192ea54f
#
_cell.length_a   1.000
_cell.length_b   1.000
_cell.length_c   1.000
_cell.angle_alpha   90.00
_cell.angle_beta   90.00
_cell.angle_gamma   90.00
#
_symmetry.space_group_name_H-M   'P 1'
#
loop_
_entity.id
_entity.type
_entity.pdbx_description
1 polymer ?
#
loop_
_entity_poly.entity_id
_entity_poly.type
_entity_poly.pdbx_seq_one_letter_code
_entity_poly.pdbx_strand_id
1 'polypeptide(L)'
;MSWMKITGYADKFSVHPGNTIKFFVNCDGPAEYQAELVKMIHGDTNPRGPGFIEEPIKADFNGTYKGAKQEIYSGSYGFIVDKPQFQVESVTLQCWIWPTTPKTHPKYWKHGAQGLVTKWLDGKGYGLFLNEDGCIELRINDQVITTGAPVRDHAWHFVAASFDAATGEATLYHEPQVVYALDPEIPPVTKKLATKLAYTPGTPTVVAGYCGSITDAPVAKASVPPGILIKGHYNGKIDSPRISSKALTRLEIETMKQGAQPGLSERRNSGPTGKLSETIVAAWEFSDGINTIIGKDKGPYLFDLTIVNCPTRAMTGYNWQGQVFDWKSAPEQYGAIHFHDDDIDDARWQTSFEWTVPEGTSSKFYAAKLTSKDGDEDYIPFWVVPRVGQEQSKIAFMVPTISYMAYANEHLANNAGGAELLVYRVPIMQQQNMFLSEHREYGGSIYDTHTDGSGLCLSSRLRPILSIRPKYDHFLAQAPWQYPADLHMIYWLEKMGYEYDVITDEDVTYDGLARLENYNVVISGSHPEHNSGPQLDALHNYMQRGGRFMYMGADGWYWVHSYHPAYNDRGRGVVTEMRRCESGIRTWRADPGEYYHQGTGELGGMWRFRGRYLHTIAGTGMSSEGFDISTYYSRTPESNDARVAWAFEGIDYDEKLGNFGLVGGGAAGTELDIVDTMLGSPPHTLVVATSAGRHTEGYLLVMEDYGFNQQGLDGTQHPRVRSDIAYHETPNGGASFAFSSIAFCGALPWNNGDNNISKLVGNVLNRFMQDGPLPTPSPEAIVHRGRADYDQPMNKARK
;
A
#
# COMPACT_ATOMS: atom_id res chain seq x y z
N MET A 1 -2.82 27.88 -4.36
CA MET A 1 -3.92 28.01 -3.37
C MET A 1 -4.09 26.64 -2.76
N SER A 2 -4.01 26.50 -1.43
CA SER A 2 -4.35 25.23 -0.79
C SER A 2 -5.84 24.96 -0.99
N TRP A 3 -6.17 23.90 -1.69
CA TRP A 3 -7.56 23.54 -2.01
C TRP A 3 -8.22 22.82 -0.82
N MET A 4 -7.43 22.26 0.08
CA MET A 4 -7.90 21.59 1.29
C MET A 4 -7.19 22.19 2.50
N LYS A 5 -7.89 23.06 3.23
CA LYS A 5 -7.32 23.78 4.37
C LYS A 5 -7.37 22.96 5.67
N ILE A 6 -8.20 21.94 5.70
CA ILE A 6 -8.33 21.00 6.82
C ILE A 6 -8.13 19.60 6.29
N THR A 7 -7.26 18.82 6.93
CA THR A 7 -7.06 17.40 6.69
C THR A 7 -6.73 16.69 7.99
N GLY A 8 -7.09 15.41 8.10
CA GLY A 8 -6.77 14.67 9.32
C GLY A 8 -6.68 13.16 9.13
N TYR A 9 -6.19 12.47 10.16
CA TYR A 9 -6.17 11.01 10.25
C TYR A 9 -6.32 10.55 11.70
N ALA A 10 -6.60 9.26 11.90
CA ALA A 10 -6.65 8.63 13.21
C ALA A 10 -5.48 7.68 13.42
N ASP A 11 -5.13 7.38 14.69
CA ASP A 11 -4.07 6.44 15.02
C ASP A 11 -4.41 4.98 14.65
N LYS A 12 -5.68 4.69 14.41
CA LYS A 12 -6.16 3.35 14.04
C LYS A 12 -7.42 3.41 13.19
N PHE A 13 -7.68 2.35 12.44
CA PHE A 13 -8.92 2.20 11.67
C PHE A 13 -10.05 1.64 12.54
N SER A 14 -9.79 0.60 13.34
CA SER A 14 -10.78 0.00 14.22
C SER A 14 -10.50 0.29 15.69
N VAL A 15 -11.56 0.46 16.47
CA VAL A 15 -11.51 0.70 17.92
C VAL A 15 -12.61 -0.06 18.61
N HIS A 16 -12.29 -0.69 19.75
CA HIS A 16 -13.30 -1.37 20.58
C HIS A 16 -13.93 -0.41 21.60
N PRO A 17 -15.20 -0.63 22.01
CA PRO A 17 -15.77 0.04 23.18
C PRO A 17 -14.83 -0.04 24.39
N GLY A 18 -14.69 1.04 25.16
CA GLY A 18 -13.75 1.20 26.26
C GLY A 18 -12.32 1.58 25.86
N ASN A 19 -11.95 1.51 24.58
CA ASN A 19 -10.62 1.92 24.09
C ASN A 19 -10.64 3.37 23.55
N THR A 20 -9.46 3.98 23.51
CA THR A 20 -9.29 5.36 23.02
C THR A 20 -8.75 5.36 21.58
N ILE A 21 -9.31 6.22 20.75
CA ILE A 21 -8.82 6.59 19.42
C ILE A 21 -8.35 8.04 19.46
N LYS A 22 -7.24 8.34 18.77
CA LYS A 22 -6.64 9.66 18.67
C LYS A 22 -6.80 10.22 17.27
N PHE A 23 -7.05 11.52 17.19
CA PHE A 23 -7.20 12.23 15.93
C PHE A 23 -6.15 13.31 15.80
N PHE A 24 -5.60 13.42 14.62
CA PHE A 24 -4.53 14.33 14.22
C PHE A 24 -5.05 15.19 13.10
N VAL A 25 -5.06 16.51 13.28
CA VAL A 25 -5.66 17.45 12.35
C VAL A 25 -4.67 18.53 11.97
N ASN A 26 -4.49 18.72 10.67
CA ASN A 26 -3.78 19.86 10.10
C ASN A 26 -4.78 20.93 9.66
N CYS A 27 -4.53 22.19 10.05
CA CYS A 27 -5.26 23.35 9.57
C CYS A 27 -4.28 24.35 8.94
N ASP A 28 -4.35 24.50 7.63
CA ASP A 28 -3.56 25.51 6.90
C ASP A 28 -4.43 26.73 6.60
N GLY A 29 -4.42 27.69 7.53
CA GLY A 29 -5.14 28.95 7.46
C GLY A 29 -6.23 29.12 8.52
N PRO A 30 -7.24 28.25 8.70
CA PRO A 30 -8.26 28.43 9.71
C PRO A 30 -7.69 28.45 11.13
N ALA A 31 -8.07 29.48 11.93
CA ALA A 31 -7.63 29.60 13.32
C ALA A 31 -8.35 28.61 14.26
N GLU A 32 -9.55 28.18 13.87
CA GLU A 32 -10.40 27.27 14.63
C GLU A 32 -11.21 26.40 13.68
N TYR A 33 -11.59 25.20 14.16
CA TYR A 33 -12.50 24.27 13.47
C TYR A 33 -13.43 23.60 14.48
N GLN A 34 -14.56 23.12 13.99
CA GLN A 34 -15.46 22.26 14.73
C GLN A 34 -15.11 20.80 14.45
N ALA A 35 -15.14 19.94 15.48
CA ALA A 35 -15.09 18.50 15.32
C ALA A 35 -16.38 17.89 15.89
N GLU A 36 -16.98 16.96 15.14
CA GLU A 36 -18.22 16.28 15.52
C GLU A 36 -18.13 14.79 15.17
N LEU A 37 -18.66 13.94 16.04
CA LEU A 37 -18.85 12.53 15.73
C LEU A 37 -20.07 12.36 14.84
N VAL A 38 -19.91 11.64 13.72
CA VAL A 38 -21.02 11.27 12.84
C VAL A 38 -21.01 9.76 12.57
N LYS A 39 -22.20 9.15 12.52
CA LYS A 39 -22.39 7.82 11.95
C LYS A 39 -22.55 7.96 10.43
N MET A 40 -21.78 7.20 9.67
CA MET A 40 -21.82 7.24 8.22
C MET A 40 -22.81 6.21 7.69
N ILE A 41 -23.72 6.65 6.84
CA ILE A 41 -24.80 5.79 6.31
C ILE A 41 -24.66 5.64 4.80
N HIS A 42 -24.43 6.74 4.05
CA HIS A 42 -24.26 6.70 2.61
C HIS A 42 -23.23 7.72 2.15
N GLY A 43 -22.23 7.28 1.37
CA GLY A 43 -21.08 8.09 0.99
C GLY A 43 -21.16 8.75 -0.38
N ASP A 44 -22.14 8.41 -1.20
CA ASP A 44 -22.28 8.83 -2.59
C ASP A 44 -23.16 10.08 -2.73
N THR A 45 -22.75 11.00 -3.59
CA THR A 45 -23.50 12.22 -3.92
C THR A 45 -24.32 12.11 -5.19
N ASN A 46 -24.32 10.94 -5.86
CA ASN A 46 -25.03 10.72 -7.10
C ASN A 46 -26.54 11.02 -6.93
N PRO A 47 -27.15 11.94 -7.72
CA PRO A 47 -28.54 12.35 -7.55
C PRO A 47 -29.55 11.23 -7.90
N ARG A 48 -29.10 10.13 -8.50
CA ARG A 48 -29.93 8.96 -8.80
C ARG A 48 -30.06 8.02 -7.59
N GLY A 49 -29.22 8.20 -6.57
CA GLY A 49 -29.26 7.51 -5.29
C GLY A 49 -29.88 8.35 -4.18
N PRO A 50 -29.81 7.89 -2.92
CA PRO A 50 -30.32 8.61 -1.76
C PRO A 50 -29.56 9.89 -1.44
N GLY A 51 -28.42 10.13 -2.09
CA GLY A 51 -27.51 11.22 -1.77
C GLY A 51 -26.63 10.92 -0.54
N PHE A 52 -25.80 11.88 -0.16
CA PHE A 52 -24.95 11.76 1.02
C PHE A 52 -25.78 11.77 2.31
N ILE A 53 -25.57 10.77 3.19
CA ILE A 53 -26.30 10.64 4.45
C ILE A 53 -25.34 10.35 5.59
N GLU A 54 -25.38 11.21 6.61
CA GLU A 54 -24.70 11.04 7.90
C GLU A 54 -25.68 11.31 9.05
N GLU A 55 -25.41 10.79 10.23
CA GLU A 55 -26.19 11.01 11.44
C GLU A 55 -25.29 11.58 12.54
N PRO A 56 -25.51 12.80 13.02
CA PRO A 56 -24.74 13.36 14.12
C PRO A 56 -24.89 12.56 15.41
N ILE A 57 -23.75 12.27 16.06
CA ILE A 57 -23.70 11.51 17.31
C ILE A 57 -23.11 12.39 18.42
N LYS A 58 -23.66 12.27 19.60
CA LYS A 58 -23.14 12.97 20.78
C LYS A 58 -21.86 12.28 21.28
N ALA A 59 -20.78 13.01 21.33
CA ALA A 59 -19.49 12.53 21.86
C ALA A 59 -18.82 13.62 22.69
N ASP A 60 -17.98 13.23 23.63
CA ASP A 60 -17.30 14.15 24.53
C ASP A 60 -16.31 15.08 23.79
N PHE A 61 -15.81 14.66 22.64
CA PHE A 61 -14.92 15.49 21.82
C PHE A 61 -15.66 16.47 20.89
N ASN A 62 -16.99 16.40 20.77
CA ASN A 62 -17.73 17.36 19.94
C ASN A 62 -17.50 18.79 20.45
N GLY A 63 -16.92 19.65 19.63
CA GLY A 63 -16.59 21.01 20.06
C GLY A 63 -15.68 21.77 19.11
N THR A 64 -15.27 22.96 19.57
CA THR A 64 -14.35 23.86 18.84
C THR A 64 -12.92 23.61 19.26
N TYR A 65 -12.04 23.47 18.29
CA TYR A 65 -10.61 23.25 18.47
C TYR A 65 -9.81 24.35 17.79
N LYS A 66 -8.63 24.63 18.35
CA LYS A 66 -7.69 25.58 17.76
C LYS A 66 -7.04 24.93 16.52
N GLY A 67 -7.12 25.63 15.40
CA GLY A 67 -6.38 25.25 14.18
C GLY A 67 -4.87 25.40 14.34
N ALA A 68 -4.13 24.43 13.88
CA ALA A 68 -2.67 24.47 13.85
C ALA A 68 -2.17 23.82 12.57
N LYS A 69 -1.20 24.47 11.92
CA LYS A 69 -0.49 23.87 10.81
C LYS A 69 0.45 22.79 11.31
N GLN A 70 0.39 21.62 10.67
CA GLN A 70 1.25 20.47 10.95
C GLN A 70 1.91 20.03 9.65
N GLU A 71 3.24 19.94 9.66
CA GLU A 71 4.03 19.57 8.50
C GLU A 71 4.23 18.05 8.44
N ILE A 72 4.39 17.52 7.23
CA ILE A 72 4.83 16.14 6.97
C ILE A 72 6.29 16.20 6.50
N TYR A 73 7.14 15.39 7.10
CA TYR A 73 8.54 15.22 6.70
C TYR A 73 8.72 13.85 6.03
N SER A 74 8.45 13.81 4.72
CA SER A 74 8.69 12.64 3.88
C SER A 74 10.19 12.50 3.54
N GLY A 75 10.53 11.37 2.94
CA GLY A 75 11.88 10.98 2.57
C GLY A 75 12.55 10.12 3.62
N SER A 76 13.11 9.00 3.17
CA SER A 76 13.75 8.02 4.05
C SER A 76 15.24 8.26 4.21
N TYR A 77 15.77 7.88 5.37
CA TYR A 77 17.17 7.99 5.75
C TYR A 77 17.49 7.12 6.97
N GLY A 78 18.77 6.90 7.18
CA GLY A 78 19.28 6.35 8.44
C GLY A 78 20.00 7.41 9.23
N PHE A 79 19.84 7.46 10.57
CA PHE A 79 20.58 8.42 11.39
C PHE A 79 21.07 7.87 12.71
N ILE A 80 22.09 8.53 13.24
CA ILE A 80 22.58 8.39 14.62
C ILE A 80 22.69 9.81 15.19
N VAL A 81 22.15 10.02 16.39
CA VAL A 81 22.34 11.27 17.14
C VAL A 81 23.83 11.57 17.34
N ASP A 82 24.17 12.83 17.54
CA ASP A 82 25.57 13.25 17.70
C ASP A 82 26.32 12.42 18.76
N LYS A 83 27.47 11.87 18.36
CA LYS A 83 28.39 11.10 19.20
C LYS A 83 29.81 11.62 19.03
N PRO A 84 30.61 11.75 20.11
CA PRO A 84 31.98 12.22 20.03
C PRO A 84 32.87 11.42 19.07
N GLN A 85 32.65 10.13 18.93
CA GLN A 85 33.44 9.24 18.06
C GLN A 85 33.35 9.58 16.58
N PHE A 86 32.29 10.28 16.17
CA PHE A 86 32.17 10.79 14.79
C PHE A 86 32.85 12.16 14.58
N GLN A 87 33.37 12.77 15.64
CA GLN A 87 34.12 14.03 15.57
C GLN A 87 35.62 13.74 15.37
N VAL A 88 35.98 13.27 14.22
CA VAL A 88 37.34 12.81 13.86
C VAL A 88 38.17 13.96 13.28
N GLU A 89 39.50 13.85 13.33
CA GLU A 89 40.40 14.82 12.69
C GLU A 89 40.64 14.46 11.20
N SER A 90 40.94 13.18 10.92
CA SER A 90 40.99 12.59 9.59
C SER A 90 39.84 11.64 9.37
N VAL A 91 39.40 11.43 8.12
CA VAL A 91 38.23 10.60 7.85
C VAL A 91 38.38 9.84 6.53
N THR A 92 37.84 8.62 6.50
CA THR A 92 37.52 7.94 5.25
C THR A 92 36.07 7.53 5.28
N LEU A 93 35.34 7.85 4.19
CA LEU A 93 33.96 7.47 3.92
C LEU A 93 33.92 6.53 2.74
N GLN A 94 33.11 5.50 2.79
CA GLN A 94 32.87 4.62 1.64
C GLN A 94 31.49 3.97 1.68
N CYS A 95 30.93 3.71 0.50
CA CYS A 95 29.70 2.92 0.31
C CYS A 95 29.59 2.43 -1.13
N TRP A 96 28.71 1.48 -1.34
CA TRP A 96 28.17 1.17 -2.66
C TRP A 96 26.87 1.93 -2.87
N ILE A 97 26.67 2.48 -4.06
CA ILE A 97 25.46 3.20 -4.45
C ILE A 97 24.93 2.68 -5.78
N TRP A 98 23.61 2.67 -5.90
CA TRP A 98 22.86 2.39 -7.13
C TRP A 98 21.83 3.51 -7.30
N PRO A 99 22.24 4.65 -7.92
CA PRO A 99 21.41 5.84 -7.98
C PRO A 99 20.31 5.69 -9.03
N THR A 100 19.13 6.23 -8.74
CA THR A 100 17.98 6.26 -9.66
C THR A 100 17.77 7.61 -10.30
N THR A 101 17.95 8.70 -9.54
CA THR A 101 17.85 10.09 -10.03
C THR A 101 19.11 10.88 -9.72
N PRO A 102 20.28 10.53 -10.34
CA PRO A 102 21.56 11.14 -9.98
C PRO A 102 21.67 12.63 -10.33
N LYS A 103 20.92 13.09 -11.34
CA LYS A 103 20.99 14.48 -11.82
C LYS A 103 19.68 15.20 -11.61
N THR A 104 19.77 16.50 -11.29
CA THR A 104 18.61 17.37 -11.32
C THR A 104 18.04 17.44 -12.73
N HIS A 105 16.74 17.18 -12.87
CA HIS A 105 16.02 17.36 -14.12
C HIS A 105 15.18 18.66 -14.07
N PRO A 106 15.36 19.61 -15.00
CA PRO A 106 14.74 20.93 -14.93
C PRO A 106 13.22 20.93 -14.80
N LYS A 107 12.59 19.86 -15.28
CA LYS A 107 11.12 19.75 -15.37
C LYS A 107 10.53 18.77 -14.35
N TYR A 108 11.18 17.63 -14.09
CA TYR A 108 10.56 16.52 -13.37
C TYR A 108 11.04 16.39 -11.93
N TRP A 109 12.34 16.54 -11.67
CA TRP A 109 12.88 16.46 -10.32
C TRP A 109 14.00 17.49 -10.13
N LYS A 110 13.77 18.38 -9.18
CA LYS A 110 14.67 19.47 -8.82
C LYS A 110 15.33 19.14 -7.49
N HIS A 111 16.21 18.14 -7.50
CA HIS A 111 17.00 17.87 -6.32
C HIS A 111 18.13 18.89 -6.20
N GLY A 112 18.47 19.25 -4.96
CA GLY A 112 19.79 19.75 -4.63
C GLY A 112 20.78 18.58 -4.51
N ALA A 113 21.89 18.81 -3.86
CA ALA A 113 22.81 17.74 -3.53
C ALA A 113 22.14 16.67 -2.64
N GLN A 114 22.37 15.40 -2.95
CA GLN A 114 21.87 14.25 -2.19
C GLN A 114 22.99 13.72 -1.28
N GLY A 115 22.69 13.53 0.02
CA GLY A 115 23.67 13.01 0.97
C GLY A 115 23.78 11.50 0.90
N LEU A 116 24.98 10.95 0.88
CA LEU A 116 25.24 9.51 0.92
C LEU A 116 25.59 9.05 2.34
N VAL A 117 26.71 9.54 2.86
CA VAL A 117 27.15 9.33 4.25
C VAL A 117 27.68 10.66 4.76
N THR A 118 27.01 11.27 5.73
CA THR A 118 27.25 12.65 6.12
C THR A 118 27.25 12.86 7.62
N LYS A 119 28.14 13.73 8.09
CA LYS A 119 28.08 14.44 9.37
C LYS A 119 28.42 15.90 9.08
N TRP A 120 27.47 16.60 8.48
CA TRP A 120 27.68 17.94 7.92
C TRP A 120 26.48 18.84 8.18
N LEU A 121 26.75 20.07 8.57
CA LEU A 121 25.77 21.14 8.76
C LEU A 121 26.43 22.51 8.57
N ASP A 122 25.86 23.35 7.69
CA ASP A 122 26.22 24.74 7.47
C ASP A 122 27.75 24.98 7.30
N GLY A 123 28.37 24.19 6.42
CA GLY A 123 29.78 24.34 6.11
C GLY A 123 30.72 23.83 7.22
N LYS A 124 30.24 22.95 8.12
CA LYS A 124 31.06 22.28 9.14
C LYS A 124 30.82 20.78 9.11
N GLY A 125 31.90 20.00 9.29
CA GLY A 125 31.87 18.55 9.27
C GLY A 125 32.37 17.96 7.95
N TYR A 126 31.95 16.73 7.68
CA TYR A 126 32.33 15.98 6.49
C TYR A 126 31.14 15.27 5.88
N GLY A 127 31.19 14.97 4.59
CA GLY A 127 30.19 14.17 3.96
C GLY A 127 30.54 13.79 2.53
N LEU A 128 30.03 12.63 2.14
CA LEU A 128 30.02 12.13 0.78
C LEU A 128 28.64 12.40 0.18
N PHE A 129 28.61 13.04 -0.98
CA PHE A 129 27.39 13.51 -1.61
C PHE A 129 27.35 13.12 -3.09
N LEU A 130 26.18 13.14 -3.64
CA LEU A 130 25.92 13.22 -5.07
C LEU A 130 25.44 14.66 -5.36
N ASN A 131 26.17 15.40 -6.18
CA ASN A 131 25.82 16.80 -6.47
C ASN A 131 24.72 16.91 -7.56
N GLU A 132 24.30 18.13 -7.86
CA GLU A 132 23.22 18.42 -8.81
C GLU A 132 23.52 17.93 -10.25
N ASP A 133 24.80 17.83 -10.62
CA ASP A 133 25.28 17.32 -11.91
C ASP A 133 25.39 15.78 -11.94
N GLY A 134 25.10 15.11 -10.84
CA GLY A 134 25.22 13.67 -10.69
C GLY A 134 26.66 13.20 -10.47
N CYS A 135 27.55 14.07 -10.00
CA CYS A 135 28.94 13.71 -9.71
C CYS A 135 29.14 13.44 -8.22
N ILE A 136 30.04 12.51 -7.90
CA ILE A 136 30.40 12.28 -6.48
C ILE A 136 31.17 13.47 -5.96
N GLU A 137 30.86 13.90 -4.76
CA GLU A 137 31.36 15.08 -4.11
C GLU A 137 31.74 14.78 -2.65
N LEU A 138 32.97 15.17 -2.25
CA LEU A 138 33.40 15.21 -0.85
C LEU A 138 33.31 16.64 -0.34
N ARG A 139 32.65 16.83 0.79
CA ARG A 139 32.68 18.09 1.57
C ARG A 139 33.47 17.91 2.84
N ILE A 140 34.45 18.79 3.04
CA ILE A 140 35.19 18.95 4.27
C ILE A 140 34.99 20.40 4.73
N ASN A 141 34.18 20.60 5.73
CA ASN A 141 33.63 21.92 6.11
C ASN A 141 32.95 22.58 4.89
N ASP A 142 33.39 23.77 4.50
CA ASP A 142 32.94 24.57 3.34
C ASP A 142 33.70 24.26 2.04
N GLN A 143 34.75 23.42 2.11
CA GLN A 143 35.54 23.05 0.93
C GLN A 143 35.02 21.78 0.25
N VAL A 144 35.09 21.79 -1.07
CA VAL A 144 34.48 20.78 -1.93
C VAL A 144 35.50 20.20 -2.92
N ILE A 145 35.41 18.89 -3.11
CA ILE A 145 36.05 18.16 -4.18
C ILE A 145 35.00 17.35 -4.93
N THR A 146 35.06 17.34 -6.26
CA THR A 146 34.14 16.52 -7.10
C THR A 146 34.91 15.71 -8.09
N THR A 147 34.40 14.55 -8.47
CA THR A 147 34.97 13.72 -9.54
C THR A 147 34.84 14.37 -10.92
N GLY A 148 33.87 15.26 -11.12
CA GLY A 148 33.56 15.84 -12.42
C GLY A 148 33.01 14.82 -13.44
N ALA A 149 32.87 13.55 -13.03
CA ALA A 149 32.32 12.46 -13.82
C ALA A 149 30.97 12.03 -13.24
N PRO A 150 29.86 12.22 -13.96
CA PRO A 150 28.54 11.81 -13.46
C PRO A 150 28.46 10.30 -13.27
N VAL A 151 27.76 9.86 -12.25
CA VAL A 151 27.39 8.44 -12.08
C VAL A 151 26.35 8.05 -13.12
N ARG A 152 26.36 6.78 -13.53
CA ARG A 152 25.28 6.19 -14.33
C ARG A 152 24.15 5.79 -13.40
N ASP A 153 22.93 6.14 -13.76
CA ASP A 153 21.73 5.66 -13.09
C ASP A 153 21.53 4.14 -13.29
N HIS A 154 20.82 3.51 -12.39
CA HIS A 154 20.50 2.08 -12.41
C HIS A 154 21.74 1.17 -12.58
N ALA A 155 22.85 1.56 -11.98
CA ALA A 155 24.10 0.80 -11.98
C ALA A 155 24.83 0.96 -10.64
N TRP A 156 25.50 -0.10 -10.20
CA TRP A 156 26.30 -0.07 -8.99
C TRP A 156 27.62 0.66 -9.19
N HIS A 157 27.92 1.55 -8.24
CA HIS A 157 29.19 2.26 -8.14
C HIS A 157 29.75 2.12 -6.72
N PHE A 158 31.03 1.79 -6.64
CA PHE A 158 31.78 1.96 -5.40
C PHE A 158 32.29 3.38 -5.31
N VAL A 159 31.99 4.04 -4.18
CA VAL A 159 32.44 5.42 -3.94
C VAL A 159 33.15 5.50 -2.60
N ALA A 160 34.27 6.20 -2.57
CA ALA A 160 35.03 6.42 -1.34
C ALA A 160 35.73 7.77 -1.36
N ALA A 161 35.95 8.33 -0.18
CA ALA A 161 36.70 9.57 -0.01
C ALA A 161 37.53 9.52 1.26
N SER A 162 38.78 10.01 1.20
CA SER A 162 39.66 10.15 2.37
C SER A 162 40.11 11.60 2.53
N PHE A 163 40.26 12.05 3.78
CA PHE A 163 40.85 13.34 4.15
C PHE A 163 41.84 13.14 5.28
N ASP A 164 43.07 13.60 5.06
CA ASP A 164 44.16 13.61 6.07
C ASP A 164 44.37 15.00 6.64
N ALA A 165 44.06 15.15 7.90
CA ALA A 165 44.18 16.42 8.62
C ALA A 165 45.67 16.90 8.80
N ALA A 166 46.62 15.96 8.78
CA ALA A 166 48.05 16.30 8.95
C ALA A 166 48.65 16.93 7.70
N THR A 167 48.26 16.44 6.52
CA THR A 167 48.75 16.90 5.23
C THR A 167 47.81 17.87 4.52
N GLY A 168 46.55 17.87 4.90
CA GLY A 168 45.46 18.53 4.19
C GLY A 168 45.02 17.83 2.90
N GLU A 169 45.56 16.65 2.60
CA GLU A 169 45.26 15.94 1.39
C GLU A 169 43.89 15.27 1.47
N ALA A 170 43.08 15.47 0.45
CA ALA A 170 41.79 14.79 0.29
C ALA A 170 41.76 14.08 -1.06
N THR A 171 41.36 12.82 -1.06
CA THR A 171 41.26 11.99 -2.28
C THR A 171 39.86 11.41 -2.40
N LEU A 172 39.27 11.50 -3.61
CA LEU A 172 37.95 11.01 -3.95
C LEU A 172 38.03 9.92 -5.01
N TYR A 173 37.36 8.80 -4.77
CA TYR A 173 37.35 7.62 -5.63
C TYR A 173 35.92 7.37 -6.12
N HIS A 174 35.79 7.05 -7.42
CA HIS A 174 34.53 6.63 -8.05
C HIS A 174 34.80 5.47 -9.01
N GLU A 175 34.24 4.30 -8.75
CA GLU A 175 34.48 3.08 -9.50
C GLU A 175 33.16 2.45 -9.90
N PRO A 176 32.75 2.55 -11.17
CA PRO A 176 31.63 1.77 -11.69
C PRO A 176 31.91 0.28 -11.54
N GLN A 177 30.91 -0.51 -11.12
CA GLN A 177 31.03 -1.97 -11.04
C GLN A 177 31.13 -2.61 -12.45
N VAL A 178 30.37 -2.06 -13.40
CA VAL A 178 30.39 -2.48 -14.80
C VAL A 178 30.94 -1.34 -15.64
N VAL A 179 31.99 -1.66 -16.41
CA VAL A 179 32.62 -0.73 -17.34
C VAL A 179 32.40 -1.25 -18.77
N TYR A 180 31.83 -0.40 -19.61
CA TYR A 180 31.68 -0.69 -21.03
C TYR A 180 32.90 -0.20 -21.83
N ALA A 181 33.13 -0.77 -23.00
CA ALA A 181 34.36 -0.51 -23.82
C ALA A 181 34.53 0.97 -24.21
N LEU A 182 33.48 1.77 -24.19
CA LEU A 182 33.51 3.20 -24.53
C LEU A 182 33.40 4.10 -23.28
N ASP A 183 33.32 3.55 -22.07
CA ASP A 183 33.28 4.35 -20.84
C ASP A 183 34.64 5.03 -20.63
N PRO A 184 34.65 6.32 -20.24
CA PRO A 184 35.91 6.99 -19.92
C PRO A 184 36.47 6.43 -18.62
N GLU A 185 37.79 6.41 -18.53
CA GLU A 185 38.50 6.13 -17.28
C GLU A 185 38.20 7.25 -16.26
N ILE A 186 37.86 6.88 -15.04
CA ILE A 186 37.58 7.82 -13.94
C ILE A 186 38.75 7.72 -12.93
N PRO A 187 39.79 8.53 -13.09
CA PRO A 187 40.94 8.51 -12.16
C PRO A 187 40.50 9.11 -10.80
N PRO A 188 41.13 8.69 -9.70
CA PRO A 188 40.97 9.36 -8.42
C PRO A 188 41.33 10.85 -8.50
N VAL A 189 40.54 11.69 -7.79
CA VAL A 189 40.79 13.13 -7.73
C VAL A 189 41.39 13.48 -6.37
N THR A 190 42.60 14.03 -6.38
CA THR A 190 43.28 14.47 -5.16
C THR A 190 43.44 15.99 -5.15
N LYS A 191 43.10 16.60 -3.99
CA LYS A 191 43.26 18.05 -3.79
C LYS A 191 43.73 18.33 -2.37
N LYS A 192 44.55 19.37 -2.23
CA LYS A 192 44.98 19.83 -0.94
C LYS A 192 43.97 20.87 -0.40
N LEU A 193 43.43 20.62 0.77
CA LEU A 193 42.45 21.48 1.44
C LEU A 193 43.14 22.21 2.58
N ALA A 194 42.90 23.52 2.70
CA ALA A 194 43.49 24.37 3.72
C ALA A 194 42.53 24.53 4.93
N THR A 195 42.04 23.38 5.46
CA THR A 195 41.07 23.43 6.57
C THR A 195 41.32 22.28 7.56
N LYS A 196 40.84 22.45 8.79
CA LYS A 196 40.72 21.39 9.78
C LYS A 196 39.25 21.17 10.05
N LEU A 197 38.84 19.92 10.25
CA LEU A 197 37.47 19.57 10.54
C LEU A 197 36.94 20.33 11.78
N ALA A 198 35.80 20.95 11.62
CA ALA A 198 35.05 21.62 12.67
C ALA A 198 33.63 21.04 12.70
N TYR A 199 33.00 21.07 13.85
CA TYR A 199 31.66 20.44 14.03
C TYR A 199 30.70 21.42 14.69
N THR A 200 29.43 21.34 14.25
CA THR A 200 28.33 21.99 14.96
C THR A 200 27.76 20.99 15.99
N PRO A 201 27.70 21.34 17.29
CA PRO A 201 27.12 20.43 18.28
C PRO A 201 25.71 20.01 17.94
N GLY A 202 25.38 18.74 18.20
CA GLY A 202 24.06 18.16 17.93
C GLY A 202 23.86 17.67 16.48
N THR A 203 24.84 17.92 15.58
CA THR A 203 24.74 17.45 14.19
C THR A 203 24.73 15.90 14.15
N PRO A 204 23.66 15.23 13.66
CA PRO A 204 23.65 13.78 13.55
C PRO A 204 24.59 13.29 12.45
N THR A 205 24.93 12.00 12.51
CA THR A 205 25.47 11.27 11.35
C THR A 205 24.30 10.69 10.57
N VAL A 206 24.27 10.89 9.26
CA VAL A 206 23.14 10.54 8.41
C VAL A 206 23.60 9.71 7.20
N VAL A 207 22.82 8.70 6.85
CA VAL A 207 22.94 7.93 5.59
C VAL A 207 21.70 8.21 4.76
N ALA A 208 21.86 8.43 3.47
CA ALA A 208 20.81 8.80 2.52
C ALA A 208 20.19 10.19 2.76
N GLY A 209 20.99 11.13 3.22
CA GLY A 209 20.58 12.52 3.45
C GLY A 209 21.65 13.29 4.21
N TYR A 210 21.34 14.53 4.60
CA TYR A 210 22.20 15.34 5.46
C TYR A 210 21.39 16.25 6.39
N CYS A 211 22.00 16.68 7.50
CA CYS A 211 21.38 17.62 8.41
C CYS A 211 21.22 18.99 7.74
N GLY A 212 20.00 19.43 7.54
CA GLY A 212 19.68 20.72 6.94
C GLY A 212 19.54 21.84 7.95
N SER A 213 19.05 21.53 9.17
CA SER A 213 19.00 22.49 10.28
C SER A 213 18.71 21.79 11.60
N ILE A 214 19.08 22.46 12.70
CA ILE A 214 18.70 22.12 14.07
C ILE A 214 17.86 23.29 14.58
N THR A 215 16.64 23.05 15.06
CA THR A 215 15.67 24.07 15.43
C THR A 215 14.72 23.62 16.52
N ASP A 216 14.34 24.53 17.39
CA ASP A 216 13.30 24.35 18.41
C ASP A 216 11.90 24.78 17.91
N ALA A 217 11.78 25.12 16.61
CA ALA A 217 10.51 25.56 16.04
C ALA A 217 9.40 24.50 16.25
N PRO A 218 8.18 24.91 16.66
CA PRO A 218 7.08 23.99 16.91
C PRO A 218 6.74 23.08 15.73
N VAL A 219 6.90 23.58 14.50
CA VAL A 219 6.66 22.82 13.27
C VAL A 219 7.60 21.62 13.10
N ALA A 220 8.80 21.69 13.67
CA ALA A 220 9.79 20.61 13.60
C ALA A 220 9.58 19.49 14.65
N LYS A 221 8.48 19.50 15.42
CA LYS A 221 8.18 18.43 16.39
C LYS A 221 7.91 17.08 15.72
N ALA A 222 7.44 17.08 14.48
CA ALA A 222 7.20 15.89 13.69
C ALA A 222 8.46 15.32 13.01
N SER A 223 9.59 16.06 13.00
CA SER A 223 10.87 15.55 12.46
C SER A 223 11.46 14.43 13.33
N VAL A 224 12.29 13.58 12.73
CA VAL A 224 12.97 12.47 13.43
C VAL A 224 14.48 12.58 13.19
N PRO A 225 15.32 12.83 14.22
CA PRO A 225 14.91 13.16 15.61
C PRO A 225 14.23 14.54 15.72
N PRO A 226 13.39 14.76 16.73
CA PRO A 226 12.66 16.00 16.86
C PRO A 226 13.59 17.22 16.87
N GLY A 227 13.23 18.25 16.10
CA GLY A 227 14.00 19.48 15.97
C GLY A 227 15.19 19.39 15.01
N ILE A 228 15.43 18.24 14.38
CA ILE A 228 16.47 18.07 13.35
C ILE A 228 15.81 17.81 12.01
N LEU A 229 16.00 18.73 11.06
CA LEU A 229 15.46 18.59 9.71
C LEU A 229 16.51 17.97 8.80
N ILE A 230 16.22 16.81 8.25
CA ILE A 230 17.05 16.16 7.24
C ILE A 230 16.63 16.67 5.86
N LYS A 231 17.60 16.87 4.98
CA LYS A 231 17.45 17.34 3.60
C LYS A 231 18.32 16.52 2.65
N GLY A 232 18.12 16.76 1.36
CA GLY A 232 18.89 16.10 0.32
C GLY A 232 18.82 14.58 0.44
N HIS A 233 17.59 14.08 0.56
CA HIS A 233 17.32 12.63 0.54
C HIS A 233 17.86 12.02 -0.74
N TYR A 234 18.50 10.87 -0.60
CA TYR A 234 19.07 10.15 -1.72
C TYR A 234 18.01 9.23 -2.32
N ASN A 235 17.88 9.28 -3.65
CA ASN A 235 17.04 8.33 -4.40
C ASN A 235 17.93 7.23 -4.98
N GLY A 236 17.77 6.01 -4.49
CA GLY A 236 18.53 4.86 -4.92
C GLY A 236 18.94 3.92 -3.78
N LYS A 237 19.67 2.87 -4.14
CA LYS A 237 20.14 1.87 -3.18
C LYS A 237 21.49 2.27 -2.60
N ILE A 238 21.66 2.08 -1.29
CA ILE A 238 22.94 2.16 -0.58
C ILE A 238 23.23 0.82 0.07
N ASP A 239 24.46 0.33 -0.07
CA ASP A 239 24.94 -0.90 0.55
C ASP A 239 26.30 -0.65 1.23
N SER A 240 26.52 -1.28 2.37
CA SER A 240 27.78 -1.32 3.13
C SER A 240 28.42 0.06 3.39
N PRO A 241 27.68 1.07 3.90
CA PRO A 241 28.29 2.36 4.24
C PRO A 241 29.23 2.25 5.45
N ARG A 242 30.39 2.94 5.39
CA ARG A 242 31.43 2.88 6.43
C ARG A 242 32.09 4.23 6.68
N ILE A 243 32.50 4.45 7.93
CA ILE A 243 33.28 5.59 8.39
C ILE A 243 34.50 5.09 9.16
N SER A 244 35.66 5.57 8.77
CA SER A 244 36.93 5.35 9.47
C SER A 244 37.53 6.67 9.97
N SER A 245 38.19 6.65 11.12
CA SER A 245 38.82 7.82 11.77
C SER A 245 40.22 8.10 11.23
N LYS A 246 40.59 7.53 10.09
CA LYS A 246 41.91 7.68 9.44
C LYS A 246 41.73 7.96 7.96
N ALA A 247 42.60 8.72 7.35
CA ALA A 247 42.77 8.76 5.91
C ALA A 247 43.40 7.44 5.45
N LEU A 248 42.54 6.51 4.97
CA LEU A 248 42.99 5.21 4.48
C LEU A 248 43.65 5.34 3.10
N THR A 249 44.70 4.55 2.90
CA THR A 249 45.34 4.39 1.60
C THR A 249 44.44 3.62 0.65
N ARG A 250 44.68 3.69 -0.65
CA ARG A 250 43.98 2.93 -1.67
C ARG A 250 43.91 1.43 -1.33
N LEU A 251 45.01 0.84 -0.89
CA LEU A 251 45.09 -0.59 -0.55
C LEU A 251 44.21 -0.92 0.67
N GLU A 252 44.19 -0.04 1.67
CA GLU A 252 43.30 -0.19 2.87
C GLU A 252 41.84 -0.08 2.49
N ILE A 253 41.46 0.86 1.59
CA ILE A 253 40.09 1.00 1.06
C ILE A 253 39.69 -0.27 0.30
N GLU A 254 40.55 -0.81 -0.57
CA GLU A 254 40.32 -2.07 -1.28
C GLU A 254 40.16 -3.26 -0.31
N THR A 255 40.94 -3.31 0.75
CA THR A 255 40.81 -4.34 1.78
C THR A 255 39.48 -4.27 2.48
N MET A 256 39.00 -3.08 2.80
CA MET A 256 37.70 -2.83 3.40
C MET A 256 36.55 -3.19 2.46
N LYS A 257 36.68 -2.86 1.17
CA LYS A 257 35.74 -3.22 0.10
C LYS A 257 35.62 -4.74 -0.08
N GLN A 258 36.75 -5.46 -0.11
CA GLN A 258 36.77 -6.92 -0.27
C GLN A 258 36.17 -7.68 0.91
N GLY A 259 36.28 -7.15 2.11
CA GLY A 259 35.69 -7.73 3.33
C GLY A 259 34.15 -7.85 3.29
N ALA A 260 33.50 -7.15 2.37
CA ALA A 260 32.04 -7.18 2.17
C ALA A 260 31.59 -8.11 1.03
N GLN A 261 32.49 -8.91 0.41
CA GLN A 261 32.16 -9.75 -0.74
C GLN A 261 31.47 -11.08 -0.36
N PRO A 262 30.61 -11.66 -1.25
CA PRO A 262 29.95 -12.96 -1.02
C PRO A 262 30.97 -14.10 -0.88
N GLY A 263 30.57 -15.13 -0.16
CA GLY A 263 31.42 -16.31 0.11
C GLY A 263 32.44 -16.11 1.23
N LEU A 264 32.47 -14.92 1.86
CA LEU A 264 33.30 -14.62 3.02
C LEU A 264 32.43 -14.47 4.29
N SER A 265 31.36 -15.25 4.41
CA SER A 265 30.39 -15.18 5.52
C SER A 265 31.04 -15.26 6.90
N GLU A 266 32.10 -16.05 7.04
CA GLU A 266 32.85 -16.12 8.29
C GLU A 266 33.61 -14.82 8.61
N ARG A 267 33.96 -14.03 7.58
CA ARG A 267 34.64 -12.73 7.77
C ARG A 267 33.65 -11.57 7.97
N ARG A 268 32.41 -11.69 7.50
CA ARG A 268 31.37 -10.68 7.74
C ARG A 268 31.04 -10.54 9.22
N ASN A 269 31.09 -11.62 9.98
CA ASN A 269 30.83 -11.60 11.43
C ASN A 269 32.05 -11.09 12.23
N SER A 270 33.24 -11.01 11.66
CA SER A 270 34.47 -10.64 12.35
C SER A 270 34.95 -9.20 12.05
N GLY A 271 34.32 -8.48 11.10
CA GLY A 271 34.81 -7.18 10.66
C GLY A 271 36.21 -7.26 10.01
N PRO A 272 36.79 -6.10 9.63
CA PRO A 272 38.17 -6.06 9.14
C PRO A 272 39.15 -6.48 10.24
N THR A 273 40.04 -7.40 9.94
CA THR A 273 41.05 -7.92 10.87
C THR A 273 42.29 -7.01 10.96
N GLY A 274 42.92 -6.96 12.14
CA GLY A 274 44.14 -6.21 12.37
C GLY A 274 43.96 -4.73 12.64
N LYS A 275 45.00 -3.93 12.38
CA LYS A 275 45.03 -2.48 12.67
C LYS A 275 43.96 -1.66 11.94
N LEU A 276 43.38 -2.15 10.86
CA LEU A 276 42.30 -1.47 10.17
C LEU A 276 41.01 -1.44 11.00
N SER A 277 40.74 -2.50 11.77
CA SER A 277 39.56 -2.54 12.65
C SER A 277 39.57 -1.45 13.73
N GLU A 278 40.76 -1.03 14.17
CA GLU A 278 40.95 0.04 15.17
C GLU A 278 40.58 1.43 14.60
N THR A 279 40.55 1.59 13.28
CA THR A 279 40.20 2.86 12.63
C THR A 279 38.72 3.02 12.36
N ILE A 280 37.93 1.96 12.45
CA ILE A 280 36.51 1.98 12.13
C ILE A 280 35.72 2.75 13.22
N VAL A 281 34.96 3.74 12.79
CA VAL A 281 33.98 4.42 13.65
C VAL A 281 32.64 3.72 13.52
N ALA A 282 32.21 3.39 12.31
CA ALA A 282 30.99 2.63 12.04
C ALA A 282 31.10 1.85 10.71
N ALA A 283 30.51 0.66 10.68
CA ALA A 283 30.42 -0.18 9.49
C ALA A 283 29.07 -0.87 9.46
N TRP A 284 28.10 -0.28 8.75
CA TRP A 284 26.75 -0.78 8.71
C TRP A 284 26.56 -1.92 7.73
N GLU A 285 25.86 -2.95 8.17
CA GLU A 285 25.52 -4.14 7.41
C GLU A 285 23.97 -4.28 7.35
N PHE A 286 23.39 -3.92 6.22
CA PHE A 286 21.94 -3.85 6.08
C PHE A 286 21.29 -5.19 5.75
N SER A 287 22.07 -6.22 5.45
CA SER A 287 21.59 -7.59 5.32
C SER A 287 21.21 -8.23 6.67
N ASP A 288 21.62 -7.62 7.77
CA ASP A 288 21.26 -8.04 9.11
C ASP A 288 20.03 -7.26 9.61
N GLY A 289 19.02 -7.98 10.04
CA GLY A 289 17.77 -7.37 10.51
C GLY A 289 16.94 -6.68 9.43
N ILE A 290 16.86 -7.26 8.24
CA ILE A 290 16.09 -6.73 7.09
C ILE A 290 14.64 -6.38 7.48
N ASN A 291 14.03 -7.14 8.38
CA ASN A 291 12.65 -6.96 8.85
C ASN A 291 12.53 -5.98 10.04
N THR A 292 13.53 -5.15 10.28
CA THR A 292 13.55 -4.16 11.37
C THR A 292 13.75 -2.74 10.84
N ILE A 293 13.60 -1.75 11.72
CA ILE A 293 13.93 -0.33 11.43
C ILE A 293 15.38 0.01 11.82
N ILE A 294 16.25 -0.98 11.88
CA ILE A 294 17.62 -0.82 12.37
C ILE A 294 18.60 -1.18 11.26
N GLY A 295 19.56 -0.28 11.00
CA GLY A 295 20.77 -0.58 10.23
C GLY A 295 21.89 -1.01 11.18
N LYS A 296 22.22 -2.31 11.19
CA LYS A 296 23.16 -2.89 12.16
C LYS A 296 24.59 -2.42 11.92
N ASP A 297 25.23 -1.90 12.96
CA ASP A 297 26.67 -1.60 12.96
C ASP A 297 27.48 -2.83 13.37
N LYS A 298 28.45 -3.19 12.55
CA LYS A 298 29.46 -4.23 12.86
C LYS A 298 30.80 -3.65 13.29
N GLY A 299 30.85 -2.35 13.48
CA GLY A 299 32.03 -1.63 14.01
C GLY A 299 32.19 -1.81 15.53
N PRO A 300 33.29 -1.28 16.10
CA PRO A 300 33.62 -1.51 17.50
C PRO A 300 32.70 -0.83 18.49
N TYR A 301 31.95 0.21 18.05
CA TYR A 301 31.07 0.99 18.92
C TYR A 301 29.62 0.55 18.88
N LEU A 302 29.24 -0.33 17.96
CA LEU A 302 27.86 -0.81 17.76
C LEU A 302 26.85 0.33 17.65
N PHE A 303 27.17 1.32 16.83
CA PHE A 303 26.32 2.48 16.54
C PHE A 303 25.28 2.14 15.48
N ASP A 304 24.26 1.38 15.87
CA ASP A 304 23.14 1.03 14.99
C ASP A 304 22.44 2.30 14.48
N LEU A 305 22.14 2.34 13.18
CA LEU A 305 21.30 3.38 12.57
C LEU A 305 19.82 3.17 12.92
N THR A 306 19.13 4.24 13.23
CA THR A 306 17.67 4.28 13.17
C THR A 306 17.25 4.61 11.74
N ILE A 307 16.47 3.73 11.12
CA ILE A 307 15.91 3.92 9.77
C ILE A 307 14.54 4.58 9.90
N VAL A 308 14.29 5.62 9.11
CA VAL A 308 13.11 6.48 9.18
C VAL A 308 12.35 6.44 7.87
N ASN A 309 11.04 6.57 7.93
CA ASN A 309 10.10 6.68 6.81
C ASN A 309 10.05 5.45 5.87
N CYS A 310 10.28 4.26 6.44
CA CYS A 310 10.10 2.95 5.83
C CYS A 310 10.64 2.81 4.38
N PRO A 311 11.98 2.98 4.16
CA PRO A 311 12.57 2.66 2.87
C PRO A 311 12.42 1.19 2.53
N THR A 312 12.53 0.86 1.26
CA THR A 312 12.41 -0.51 0.80
C THR A 312 13.70 -1.29 1.11
N ARG A 313 13.56 -2.37 1.91
CA ARG A 313 14.63 -3.33 2.26
C ARG A 313 14.41 -4.65 1.52
N ALA A 314 15.21 -5.68 1.80
CA ALA A 314 15.24 -6.91 1.02
C ALA A 314 15.49 -6.63 -0.48
N MET A 315 16.37 -5.69 -0.73
CA MET A 315 16.80 -5.26 -2.06
C MET A 315 18.12 -5.93 -2.41
N THR A 316 18.29 -6.30 -3.68
CA THR A 316 19.52 -6.89 -4.17
C THR A 316 20.70 -5.94 -3.97
N GLY A 317 21.78 -6.45 -3.33
CA GLY A 317 23.01 -5.72 -3.10
C GLY A 317 23.94 -5.72 -4.34
N TYR A 318 25.02 -4.93 -4.27
CA TYR A 318 26.05 -4.91 -5.33
C TYR A 318 26.65 -6.29 -5.62
N ASN A 319 26.53 -7.23 -4.71
CA ASN A 319 27.08 -8.59 -4.74
C ASN A 319 26.05 -9.66 -5.11
N TRP A 320 24.83 -9.28 -5.51
CA TRP A 320 23.82 -10.23 -5.96
C TRP A 320 24.24 -10.91 -7.27
N GLN A 321 24.13 -12.23 -7.32
CA GLN A 321 24.63 -13.05 -8.43
C GLN A 321 23.52 -13.56 -9.37
N GLY A 322 22.24 -13.23 -9.10
CA GLY A 322 21.13 -13.69 -9.92
C GLY A 322 20.78 -15.17 -9.78
N GLN A 323 21.30 -15.86 -8.75
CA GLN A 323 21.06 -17.28 -8.51
C GLN A 323 20.06 -17.55 -7.39
N VAL A 324 19.94 -16.64 -6.42
CA VAL A 324 19.03 -16.74 -5.29
C VAL A 324 18.08 -15.56 -5.36
N PHE A 325 16.77 -15.84 -5.33
CA PHE A 325 15.70 -14.86 -5.44
C PHE A 325 14.97 -14.61 -4.10
N ASP A 326 15.32 -15.38 -3.06
CA ASP A 326 14.79 -15.25 -1.70
C ASP A 326 15.88 -14.73 -0.76
N TRP A 327 15.69 -13.52 -0.24
CA TRP A 327 16.64 -12.88 0.67
C TRP A 327 16.90 -13.69 1.96
N LYS A 328 15.97 -14.53 2.38
CA LYS A 328 16.15 -15.39 3.57
C LYS A 328 17.18 -16.49 3.33
N SER A 329 17.34 -16.92 2.09
CA SER A 329 18.25 -17.99 1.70
C SER A 329 19.69 -17.51 1.49
N ALA A 330 19.87 -16.21 1.16
CA ALA A 330 21.19 -15.60 0.97
C ALA A 330 21.16 -14.12 1.42
N PRO A 331 20.88 -13.83 2.71
CA PRO A 331 20.70 -12.46 3.19
C PRO A 331 21.88 -11.54 2.88
N GLU A 332 23.08 -12.10 2.80
CA GLU A 332 24.29 -11.37 2.46
C GLU A 332 24.30 -10.77 1.05
N GLN A 333 23.45 -11.22 0.15
CA GLN A 333 23.29 -10.64 -1.18
C GLN A 333 22.18 -9.56 -1.23
N TYR A 334 21.55 -9.29 -0.09
CA TYR A 334 20.43 -8.36 0.07
C TYR A 334 20.76 -7.25 1.07
N GLY A 335 22.02 -6.79 1.05
CA GLY A 335 22.52 -5.74 1.93
C GLY A 335 22.21 -4.33 1.48
N ALA A 336 21.36 -4.13 0.49
CA ALA A 336 20.96 -2.80 0.05
C ALA A 336 19.68 -2.35 0.74
N ILE A 337 19.60 -1.03 0.99
CA ILE A 337 18.35 -0.32 1.30
C ILE A 337 18.10 0.65 0.15
N HIS A 338 16.91 0.61 -0.44
CA HIS A 338 16.45 1.57 -1.42
C HIS A 338 15.75 2.72 -0.70
N PHE A 339 16.36 3.89 -0.71
CA PHE A 339 15.86 5.11 -0.12
C PHE A 339 15.16 5.97 -1.18
N HIS A 340 14.13 6.71 -0.76
CA HIS A 340 13.37 7.61 -1.63
C HIS A 340 13.09 8.93 -0.90
N ASP A 341 12.96 10.02 -1.63
CA ASP A 341 12.68 11.35 -1.12
C ASP A 341 11.19 11.55 -0.74
N ASP A 342 10.33 10.60 -1.08
CA ASP A 342 8.89 10.61 -0.83
C ASP A 342 8.38 9.46 0.06
N ASP A 343 9.27 8.64 0.63
CA ASP A 343 8.90 7.61 1.62
C ASP A 343 8.22 8.23 2.84
N ILE A 344 7.18 7.54 3.39
CA ILE A 344 6.50 7.97 4.63
C ILE A 344 5.94 6.77 5.40
N ASP A 345 6.27 6.68 6.71
CA ASP A 345 5.69 5.70 7.64
C ASP A 345 4.64 6.33 8.58
N ASP A 346 4.81 7.60 8.97
CA ASP A 346 3.94 8.32 9.90
C ASP A 346 4.09 9.83 9.66
N ALA A 347 3.00 10.54 9.50
CA ALA A 347 2.99 11.99 9.43
C ALA A 347 3.40 12.64 10.77
N ARG A 348 3.36 11.90 11.87
CA ARG A 348 3.82 12.28 13.23
C ARG A 348 3.22 13.59 13.73
N TRP A 349 1.99 13.89 13.33
CA TRP A 349 1.30 15.07 13.80
C TRP A 349 1.00 14.97 15.30
N GLN A 350 0.91 16.11 15.96
CA GLN A 350 0.49 16.17 17.34
C GLN A 350 -0.99 15.82 17.45
N THR A 351 -1.36 15.10 18.51
CA THR A 351 -2.76 14.77 18.79
C THR A 351 -3.58 16.05 18.96
N SER A 352 -4.63 16.20 18.19
CA SER A 352 -5.55 17.34 18.24
C SER A 352 -6.67 17.11 19.27
N PHE A 353 -7.23 15.91 19.28
CA PHE A 353 -8.21 15.44 20.26
C PHE A 353 -8.23 13.91 20.28
N GLU A 354 -8.90 13.36 21.29
CA GLU A 354 -9.07 11.92 21.43
C GLU A 354 -10.49 11.58 21.90
N TRP A 355 -10.90 10.35 21.68
CA TRP A 355 -12.17 9.86 22.13
C TRP A 355 -12.04 8.48 22.74
N THR A 356 -12.48 8.31 23.97
CA THR A 356 -12.65 7.00 24.57
C THR A 356 -14.07 6.52 24.25
N VAL A 357 -14.16 5.49 23.45
CA VAL A 357 -15.43 4.94 22.97
C VAL A 357 -16.22 4.40 24.16
N PRO A 358 -17.41 4.92 24.47
CA PRO A 358 -18.23 4.42 25.57
C PRO A 358 -18.54 2.93 25.44
N GLU A 359 -18.62 2.22 26.58
CA GLU A 359 -19.15 0.86 26.58
C GLU A 359 -20.59 0.85 26.04
N GLY A 360 -20.93 -0.15 25.24
CA GLY A 360 -22.24 -0.24 24.62
C GLY A 360 -22.42 0.60 23.35
N THR A 361 -21.37 1.30 22.87
CA THR A 361 -21.40 1.92 21.55
C THR A 361 -21.60 0.84 20.47
N SER A 362 -22.57 1.06 19.58
CA SER A 362 -22.87 0.10 18.51
C SER A 362 -21.72 0.00 17.51
N SER A 363 -21.54 -1.20 16.98
CA SER A 363 -20.56 -1.48 15.92
C SER A 363 -21.07 -0.92 14.59
N LYS A 364 -20.48 0.18 14.11
CA LYS A 364 -20.89 0.91 12.89
C LYS A 364 -19.72 1.64 12.25
N PHE A 365 -19.99 2.24 11.09
CA PHE A 365 -19.10 3.19 10.40
C PHE A 365 -19.25 4.57 11.03
N TYR A 366 -18.16 5.13 11.52
CA TYR A 366 -18.11 6.46 12.10
C TYR A 366 -17.07 7.33 11.40
N ALA A 367 -17.19 8.64 11.59
CA ALA A 367 -16.16 9.57 11.24
C ALA A 367 -16.10 10.73 12.24
N ALA A 368 -14.91 11.27 12.48
CA ALA A 368 -14.78 12.60 13.02
C ALA A 368 -14.91 13.59 11.87
N LYS A 369 -16.03 14.30 11.81
CA LYS A 369 -16.28 15.38 10.85
C LYS A 369 -15.61 16.65 11.33
N LEU A 370 -14.83 17.26 10.47
CA LEU A 370 -14.14 18.53 10.73
C LEU A 370 -14.72 19.60 9.84
N THR A 371 -15.01 20.78 10.40
CA THR A 371 -15.58 21.91 9.63
C THR A 371 -14.93 23.22 10.04
N SER A 372 -14.40 24.00 9.10
CA SER A 372 -13.93 25.36 9.33
C SER A 372 -15.07 26.38 9.29
N LYS A 373 -14.83 27.59 9.82
CA LYS A 373 -15.79 28.70 9.69
C LYS A 373 -16.03 29.13 8.23
N ASP A 374 -15.07 28.86 7.35
CA ASP A 374 -15.14 29.18 5.92
C ASP A 374 -15.86 28.10 5.10
N GLY A 375 -16.29 27.00 5.75
CA GLY A 375 -17.00 25.90 5.11
C GLY A 375 -16.12 24.80 4.52
N ASP A 376 -14.79 24.85 4.77
CA ASP A 376 -13.93 23.69 4.44
C ASP A 376 -14.28 22.53 5.34
N GLU A 377 -14.38 21.32 4.81
CA GLU A 377 -14.68 20.11 5.58
C GLU A 377 -13.73 18.97 5.26
N ASP A 378 -13.48 18.11 6.25
CA ASP A 378 -12.86 16.79 6.10
C ASP A 378 -13.55 15.79 7.02
N TYR A 379 -13.41 14.50 6.70
CA TYR A 379 -13.94 13.39 7.48
C TYR A 379 -12.80 12.42 7.78
N ILE A 380 -12.62 12.06 9.04
CA ILE A 380 -11.65 11.03 9.44
C ILE A 380 -12.42 9.75 9.75
N PRO A 381 -12.55 8.80 8.82
CA PRO A 381 -13.30 7.56 9.02
C PRO A 381 -12.61 6.63 10.02
N PHE A 382 -13.41 5.92 10.79
CA PHE A 382 -13.00 4.80 11.63
C PHE A 382 -14.19 3.89 11.93
N TRP A 383 -13.92 2.73 12.50
CA TRP A 383 -14.95 1.73 12.80
C TRP A 383 -14.95 1.37 14.27
N VAL A 384 -16.12 1.35 14.89
CA VAL A 384 -16.29 0.72 16.20
C VAL A 384 -16.57 -0.75 15.97
N VAL A 385 -15.72 -1.60 16.51
CA VAL A 385 -15.73 -3.06 16.29
C VAL A 385 -15.96 -3.76 17.63
N PRO A 386 -16.81 -4.80 17.74
CA PRO A 386 -16.98 -5.53 18.97
C PRO A 386 -15.69 -6.27 19.35
N ARG A 387 -15.50 -6.54 20.64
CA ARG A 387 -14.45 -7.49 21.06
C ARG A 387 -14.86 -8.90 20.65
N VAL A 388 -13.86 -9.77 20.40
CA VAL A 388 -14.12 -11.19 20.16
C VAL A 388 -14.92 -11.78 21.33
N GLY A 389 -16.02 -12.47 21.02
CA GLY A 389 -16.96 -13.03 21.99
C GLY A 389 -17.96 -12.01 22.56
N GLN A 390 -18.02 -10.79 22.03
CA GLN A 390 -18.97 -9.76 22.41
C GLN A 390 -19.73 -9.20 21.18
N GLU A 391 -19.95 -10.05 20.21
CA GLU A 391 -20.70 -9.75 18.99
C GLU A 391 -22.11 -9.29 19.34
N GLN A 392 -22.60 -8.24 18.64
CA GLN A 392 -23.91 -7.62 18.85
C GLN A 392 -24.95 -8.11 17.84
N SER A 393 -24.51 -8.78 16.76
CA SER A 393 -25.34 -9.24 15.66
C SER A 393 -24.92 -10.63 15.16
N LYS A 394 -25.78 -11.24 14.34
CA LYS A 394 -25.48 -12.47 13.59
C LYS A 394 -24.77 -12.21 12.25
N ILE A 395 -24.73 -10.95 11.82
CA ILE A 395 -24.15 -10.50 10.54
C ILE A 395 -22.90 -9.69 10.85
N ALA A 396 -21.79 -10.01 10.17
CA ALA A 396 -20.61 -9.17 10.12
C ALA A 396 -20.44 -8.58 8.71
N PHE A 397 -20.24 -7.28 8.62
CA PHE A 397 -19.70 -6.62 7.43
C PHE A 397 -18.18 -6.46 7.61
N MET A 398 -17.41 -7.10 6.74
CA MET A 398 -15.94 -7.10 6.79
C MET A 398 -15.39 -6.03 5.86
N VAL A 399 -14.86 -4.95 6.46
CA VAL A 399 -14.26 -3.82 5.75
C VAL A 399 -12.90 -4.20 5.19
N PRO A 400 -12.64 -4.01 3.88
CA PRO A 400 -11.37 -4.37 3.25
C PRO A 400 -10.29 -3.29 3.46
N THR A 401 -9.86 -3.09 4.71
CA THR A 401 -8.92 -2.01 5.08
C THR A 401 -7.54 -2.16 4.45
N ILE A 402 -7.11 -3.39 4.13
CA ILE A 402 -5.85 -3.62 3.40
C ILE A 402 -5.99 -3.08 1.97
N SER A 403 -7.12 -3.33 1.29
CA SER A 403 -7.40 -2.74 -0.02
C SER A 403 -7.47 -1.21 0.06
N TYR A 404 -8.09 -0.65 1.11
CA TYR A 404 -8.11 0.79 1.32
C TYR A 404 -6.69 1.38 1.45
N MET A 405 -5.78 0.69 2.14
CA MET A 405 -4.38 1.09 2.25
C MET A 405 -3.63 0.93 0.94
N ALA A 406 -3.97 -0.07 0.14
CA ALA A 406 -3.38 -0.29 -1.17
C ALA A 406 -3.66 0.87 -2.14
N TYR A 407 -4.87 1.43 -2.09
CA TYR A 407 -5.30 2.57 -2.90
C TYR A 407 -5.12 3.94 -2.20
N ALA A 408 -4.46 3.95 -1.03
CA ALA A 408 -4.34 5.16 -0.22
C ALA A 408 -3.62 6.30 -0.95
N ASN A 409 -4.34 7.41 -1.21
CA ASN A 409 -3.83 8.58 -1.92
C ASN A 409 -3.30 8.27 -3.32
N GLU A 410 -4.02 7.48 -4.11
CA GLU A 410 -3.63 7.12 -5.46
C GLU A 410 -3.42 8.37 -6.35
N HIS A 411 -2.38 8.32 -7.19
CA HIS A 411 -2.02 9.36 -8.15
C HIS A 411 -2.32 8.94 -9.60
N LEU A 412 -3.24 8.02 -9.81
CA LEU A 412 -3.61 7.52 -11.15
C LEU A 412 -4.03 8.65 -12.09
N ALA A 413 -4.68 9.69 -11.58
CA ALA A 413 -5.04 10.87 -12.35
C ALA A 413 -3.84 11.58 -12.99
N ASN A 414 -2.66 11.52 -12.35
CA ASN A 414 -1.44 12.16 -12.85
C ASN A 414 -0.62 11.24 -13.75
N ASN A 415 -0.71 9.91 -13.51
CA ASN A 415 0.14 8.93 -14.15
C ASN A 415 -0.55 8.21 -15.31
N ALA A 416 -1.88 8.28 -15.40
CA ALA A 416 -2.67 7.60 -16.43
C ALA A 416 -2.75 8.40 -17.73
N GLY A 417 -1.62 8.65 -18.37
CA GLY A 417 -1.61 9.19 -19.75
C GLY A 417 -2.40 8.27 -20.67
N GLY A 418 -3.45 8.81 -21.30
CA GLY A 418 -4.35 8.02 -22.15
C GLY A 418 -5.46 7.30 -21.38
N ALA A 419 -5.79 7.75 -20.17
CA ALA A 419 -6.88 7.20 -19.36
C ALA A 419 -8.21 7.14 -20.15
N GLU A 420 -8.47 8.06 -21.08
CA GLU A 420 -9.63 8.05 -21.96
C GLU A 420 -9.76 6.75 -22.77
N LEU A 421 -8.62 6.12 -23.11
CA LEU A 421 -8.60 4.86 -23.85
C LEU A 421 -9.03 3.67 -22.98
N LEU A 422 -8.84 3.79 -21.64
CA LEU A 422 -9.23 2.75 -20.69
C LEU A 422 -10.69 2.90 -20.27
N VAL A 423 -11.18 4.13 -20.13
CA VAL A 423 -12.52 4.41 -19.59
C VAL A 423 -13.53 4.78 -20.67
N TYR A 424 -13.12 4.90 -21.93
CA TYR A 424 -13.96 5.27 -23.09
C TYR A 424 -14.75 6.57 -22.91
N ARG A 425 -14.25 7.46 -22.06
CA ARG A 425 -14.80 8.78 -21.78
C ARG A 425 -13.69 9.69 -21.25
N VAL A 426 -13.92 10.98 -21.18
CA VAL A 426 -13.00 11.92 -20.55
C VAL A 426 -13.17 11.82 -19.02
N PRO A 427 -12.17 11.37 -18.28
CA PRO A 427 -12.25 11.33 -16.83
C PRO A 427 -12.17 12.74 -16.24
N ILE A 428 -12.84 12.94 -15.12
CA ILE A 428 -12.89 14.23 -14.42
C ILE A 428 -12.04 14.13 -13.15
N MET A 429 -11.05 15.02 -13.04
CA MET A 429 -10.25 15.14 -11.81
C MET A 429 -11.05 15.85 -10.73
N GLN A 430 -11.06 15.26 -9.54
CA GLN A 430 -11.65 15.86 -8.36
C GLN A 430 -10.66 16.73 -7.59
N GLN A 431 -11.15 17.46 -6.61
CA GLN A 431 -10.33 18.33 -5.75
C GLN A 431 -9.21 17.54 -5.06
N GLN A 432 -9.50 16.34 -4.58
CA GLN A 432 -8.52 15.46 -3.92
C GLN A 432 -7.38 15.06 -4.87
N ASN A 433 -7.70 14.72 -6.13
CA ASN A 433 -6.69 14.37 -7.13
C ASN A 433 -5.74 15.55 -7.39
N MET A 434 -6.30 16.76 -7.52
CA MET A 434 -5.51 17.97 -7.74
C MET A 434 -4.66 18.32 -6.52
N PHE A 435 -5.21 18.20 -5.32
CA PHE A 435 -4.48 18.43 -4.08
C PHE A 435 -3.30 17.45 -3.95
N LEU A 436 -3.53 16.16 -4.12
CA LEU A 436 -2.50 15.13 -4.03
C LEU A 436 -1.40 15.32 -5.09
N SER A 437 -1.73 15.86 -6.28
CA SER A 437 -0.73 16.15 -7.31
C SER A 437 0.30 17.21 -6.88
N GLU A 438 -0.12 18.13 -6.01
CA GLU A 438 0.72 19.21 -5.48
C GLU A 438 1.36 18.86 -4.12
N HIS A 439 0.85 17.82 -3.44
CA HIS A 439 1.19 17.43 -2.06
C HIS A 439 1.66 15.98 -1.96
N ARG A 440 2.77 15.66 -2.62
CA ARG A 440 3.33 14.31 -2.62
C ARG A 440 3.81 13.84 -1.24
N GLU A 441 4.04 14.77 -0.31
CA GLU A 441 4.37 14.47 1.09
C GLU A 441 3.27 13.69 1.83
N TYR A 442 2.04 13.67 1.31
CA TYR A 442 0.95 12.82 1.82
C TYR A 442 1.15 11.34 1.46
N GLY A 443 2.15 11.03 0.62
CA GLY A 443 2.48 9.69 0.15
C GLY A 443 1.47 9.14 -0.85
N GLY A 444 1.92 8.26 -1.72
CA GLY A 444 1.12 7.60 -2.77
C GLY A 444 0.53 6.26 -2.35
N SER A 445 -0.12 5.61 -3.31
CA SER A 445 -0.65 4.25 -3.23
C SER A 445 0.40 3.24 -3.70
N ILE A 446 0.15 1.95 -3.43
CA ILE A 446 0.99 0.89 -3.99
C ILE A 446 0.75 0.62 -5.49
N TYR A 447 -0.12 1.38 -6.14
CA TYR A 447 -0.28 1.44 -7.61
C TYR A 447 0.60 2.50 -8.24
N ASP A 448 1.15 3.40 -7.42
CA ASP A 448 2.00 4.49 -7.86
C ASP A 448 3.48 4.09 -7.87
N THR A 449 4.27 4.98 -8.38
CA THR A 449 5.73 4.93 -8.31
C THR A 449 6.24 6.08 -7.45
N HIS A 450 7.38 5.87 -6.84
CA HIS A 450 8.17 6.95 -6.23
C HIS A 450 8.57 8.00 -7.26
N THR A 451 9.08 9.13 -6.79
CA THR A 451 9.57 10.21 -7.68
C THR A 451 10.65 9.74 -8.64
N ASP A 452 11.37 8.69 -8.32
CA ASP A 452 12.42 8.08 -9.13
C ASP A 452 11.92 7.02 -10.12
N GLY A 453 10.62 6.71 -10.13
CA GLY A 453 9.99 5.73 -11.00
C GLY A 453 9.98 4.30 -10.48
N SER A 454 10.64 4.01 -9.35
CA SER A 454 10.56 2.70 -8.70
C SER A 454 9.18 2.48 -8.05
N GLY A 455 8.78 1.21 -7.87
CA GLY A 455 7.46 0.88 -7.37
C GLY A 455 7.29 1.12 -5.87
N LEU A 456 6.17 1.70 -5.48
CA LEU A 456 5.76 1.91 -4.10
C LEU A 456 5.31 0.58 -3.48
N CYS A 457 6.14 -0.01 -2.60
CA CYS A 457 5.89 -1.31 -1.99
C CYS A 457 5.17 -1.25 -0.64
N LEU A 458 5.22 -0.10 0.03
CA LEU A 458 4.81 0.07 1.43
C LEU A 458 3.74 1.16 1.55
N SER A 459 2.72 0.91 2.36
CA SER A 459 1.65 1.89 2.62
C SER A 459 1.34 1.97 4.11
N SER A 460 1.34 3.17 4.67
CA SER A 460 1.02 3.43 6.07
C SER A 460 -0.37 4.04 6.25
N ARG A 461 -1.06 3.66 7.35
CA ARG A 461 -2.30 4.34 7.77
C ARG A 461 -2.07 5.60 8.59
N LEU A 462 -0.86 5.86 9.10
CA LEU A 462 -0.55 6.99 9.97
C LEU A 462 -0.28 8.28 9.19
N ARG A 463 -1.17 8.59 8.25
CA ARG A 463 -1.15 9.78 7.40
C ARG A 463 -2.58 10.10 6.94
N PRO A 464 -2.90 11.33 6.55
CA PRO A 464 -4.19 11.61 5.93
C PRO A 464 -4.34 10.81 4.63
N ILE A 465 -5.41 10.02 4.53
CA ILE A 465 -5.74 9.24 3.35
C ILE A 465 -7.02 9.81 2.74
N LEU A 466 -6.86 10.59 1.67
CA LEU A 466 -7.94 11.36 1.07
C LEU A 466 -8.84 10.52 0.15
N SER A 467 -8.36 9.36 -0.29
CA SER A 467 -9.15 8.39 -1.07
C SER A 467 -10.14 7.57 -0.24
N ILE A 468 -10.00 7.54 1.12
CA ILE A 468 -10.98 6.93 2.02
C ILE A 468 -11.82 8.00 2.74
N ARG A 469 -12.50 8.82 1.92
CA ARG A 469 -13.41 9.87 2.40
C ARG A 469 -14.81 9.65 1.81
N PRO A 470 -15.88 10.04 2.50
CA PRO A 470 -17.17 10.14 1.83
C PRO A 470 -17.06 11.12 0.66
N LYS A 471 -17.91 10.95 -0.33
CA LYS A 471 -17.96 11.79 -1.54
C LYS A 471 -16.72 11.67 -2.46
N TYR A 472 -15.81 10.70 -2.21
CA TYR A 472 -14.69 10.42 -3.08
C TYR A 472 -15.12 9.52 -4.24
N ASP A 473 -14.80 9.94 -5.47
CA ASP A 473 -14.93 9.11 -6.66
C ASP A 473 -13.54 8.78 -7.22
N HIS A 474 -13.36 7.52 -7.54
CA HIS A 474 -12.13 7.05 -8.16
C HIS A 474 -11.98 7.61 -9.57
N PHE A 475 -10.76 8.04 -9.92
CA PHE A 475 -10.50 8.72 -11.17
C PHE A 475 -10.90 7.90 -12.40
N LEU A 476 -10.58 6.61 -12.47
CA LEU A 476 -10.94 5.76 -13.61
C LEU A 476 -12.43 5.37 -13.59
N ALA A 477 -12.96 4.98 -12.45
CA ALA A 477 -14.35 4.54 -12.32
C ALA A 477 -15.35 5.70 -12.45
N GLN A 478 -14.94 6.93 -12.11
CA GLN A 478 -15.83 8.11 -12.04
C GLN A 478 -17.08 7.83 -11.19
N ALA A 479 -16.88 7.10 -10.11
CA ALA A 479 -17.89 6.63 -9.18
C ALA A 479 -17.24 6.35 -7.82
N PRO A 480 -18.03 6.21 -6.74
CA PRO A 480 -17.54 5.78 -5.44
C PRO A 480 -16.68 4.52 -5.53
N TRP A 481 -15.56 4.53 -4.80
CA TRP A 481 -14.60 3.45 -4.77
C TRP A 481 -14.16 3.17 -3.33
N GLN A 482 -13.88 1.93 -2.97
CA GLN A 482 -13.47 1.55 -1.63
C GLN A 482 -14.47 2.04 -0.56
N TYR A 483 -14.07 2.90 0.37
CA TYR A 483 -14.87 3.36 1.50
C TYR A 483 -16.26 3.92 1.12
N PRO A 484 -16.41 4.90 0.22
CA PRO A 484 -17.75 5.38 -0.15
C PRO A 484 -18.57 4.35 -0.95
N ALA A 485 -17.95 3.40 -1.66
CA ALA A 485 -18.66 2.30 -2.32
C ALA A 485 -19.22 1.29 -1.33
N ASP A 486 -18.47 0.97 -0.27
CA ASP A 486 -18.95 0.06 0.78
C ASP A 486 -20.13 0.66 1.56
N LEU A 487 -20.23 1.98 1.64
CA LEU A 487 -21.41 2.66 2.22
C LEU A 487 -22.69 2.46 1.40
N HIS A 488 -22.66 1.97 0.15
CA HIS A 488 -23.87 1.53 -0.55
C HIS A 488 -24.51 0.32 0.14
N MET A 489 -23.70 -0.65 0.57
CA MET A 489 -24.17 -1.83 1.32
C MET A 489 -24.62 -1.44 2.72
N ILE A 490 -23.89 -0.54 3.39
CA ILE A 490 -24.25 -0.04 4.72
C ILE A 490 -25.59 0.69 4.69
N TYR A 491 -25.80 1.58 3.71
CA TYR A 491 -27.10 2.23 3.50
C TYR A 491 -28.22 1.18 3.35
N TRP A 492 -27.99 0.15 2.55
CA TRP A 492 -28.98 -0.89 2.30
C TRP A 492 -29.31 -1.67 3.58
N LEU A 493 -28.31 -2.06 4.38
CA LEU A 493 -28.51 -2.75 5.66
C LEU A 493 -29.33 -1.90 6.62
N GLU A 494 -28.98 -0.63 6.81
CA GLU A 494 -29.71 0.32 7.65
C GLU A 494 -31.15 0.53 7.14
N LYS A 495 -31.32 0.72 5.83
CA LYS A 495 -32.62 0.95 5.20
C LYS A 495 -33.59 -0.24 5.34
N MET A 496 -33.05 -1.47 5.22
CA MET A 496 -33.82 -2.70 5.34
C MET A 496 -34.01 -3.13 6.79
N GLY A 497 -33.39 -2.43 7.77
CA GLY A 497 -33.51 -2.71 9.19
C GLY A 497 -32.76 -3.93 9.67
N TYR A 498 -31.66 -4.29 9.00
CA TYR A 498 -30.78 -5.35 9.47
C TYR A 498 -29.82 -4.86 10.55
N GLU A 499 -29.76 -5.58 11.65
CA GLU A 499 -28.69 -5.42 12.63
C GLU A 499 -27.43 -6.11 12.12
N TYR A 500 -26.28 -5.44 12.24
CA TYR A 500 -24.97 -5.95 11.78
C TYR A 500 -23.85 -5.38 12.63
N ASP A 501 -22.80 -6.14 12.76
CA ASP A 501 -21.51 -5.68 13.27
C ASP A 501 -20.58 -5.33 12.12
N VAL A 502 -19.65 -4.42 12.39
CA VAL A 502 -18.54 -4.10 11.50
C VAL A 502 -17.30 -4.76 12.07
N ILE A 503 -16.54 -5.43 11.22
CA ILE A 503 -15.21 -5.94 11.50
C ILE A 503 -14.28 -5.51 10.37
N THR A 504 -12.97 -5.54 10.57
CA THR A 504 -12.00 -5.24 9.51
C THR A 504 -11.19 -6.47 9.14
N ASP A 505 -10.67 -6.49 7.94
CA ASP A 505 -9.72 -7.52 7.50
C ASP A 505 -8.42 -7.48 8.32
N GLU A 506 -8.02 -6.31 8.86
CA GLU A 506 -6.96 -6.19 9.87
C GLU A 506 -7.32 -7.00 11.12
N ASP A 507 -8.54 -6.83 11.67
CA ASP A 507 -8.98 -7.59 12.84
C ASP A 507 -8.95 -9.09 12.56
N VAL A 508 -9.43 -9.52 11.38
CA VAL A 508 -9.40 -10.93 10.98
C VAL A 508 -7.97 -11.46 10.82
N THR A 509 -7.06 -10.62 10.32
CA THR A 509 -5.63 -10.97 10.19
C THR A 509 -5.02 -11.33 11.55
N TYR A 510 -5.32 -10.56 12.60
CA TYR A 510 -4.72 -10.73 13.93
C TYR A 510 -5.49 -11.69 14.84
N ASP A 511 -6.81 -11.68 14.79
CA ASP A 511 -7.66 -12.48 15.66
C ASP A 511 -8.02 -13.85 15.04
N GLY A 512 -7.80 -14.01 13.74
CA GLY A 512 -8.04 -15.25 13.01
C GLY A 512 -9.51 -15.69 13.01
N LEU A 513 -9.73 -17.00 13.06
CA LEU A 513 -11.06 -17.60 13.04
C LEU A 513 -11.96 -17.12 14.22
N ALA A 514 -11.37 -16.81 15.37
CA ALA A 514 -12.13 -16.35 16.54
C ALA A 514 -12.91 -15.05 16.25
N ARG A 515 -12.47 -14.23 15.29
CA ARG A 515 -13.17 -13.02 14.87
C ARG A 515 -14.45 -13.33 14.07
N LEU A 516 -14.53 -14.50 13.43
CA LEU A 516 -15.58 -14.84 12.48
C LEU A 516 -16.60 -15.87 13.04
N GLU A 517 -16.14 -16.78 13.89
CA GLU A 517 -16.86 -18.03 14.21
C GLU A 517 -18.23 -17.86 14.88
N ASN A 518 -18.49 -16.71 15.49
CA ASN A 518 -19.78 -16.42 16.13
C ASN A 518 -20.81 -15.77 15.19
N TYR A 519 -20.43 -15.38 13.97
CA TYR A 519 -21.36 -14.83 12.99
C TYR A 519 -21.98 -15.93 12.14
N ASN A 520 -23.29 -15.80 11.89
CA ASN A 520 -23.98 -16.68 10.94
C ASN A 520 -23.58 -16.30 9.50
N VAL A 521 -23.42 -15.01 9.24
CA VAL A 521 -23.11 -14.45 7.91
C VAL A 521 -21.97 -13.48 7.99
N VAL A 522 -20.98 -13.64 7.12
CA VAL A 522 -19.93 -12.65 6.86
C VAL A 522 -20.14 -12.08 5.45
N ILE A 523 -20.24 -10.76 5.36
CA ILE A 523 -20.42 -10.01 4.12
C ILE A 523 -19.11 -9.30 3.80
N SER A 524 -18.57 -9.46 2.59
CA SER A 524 -17.38 -8.73 2.16
C SER A 524 -17.71 -7.29 1.75
N GLY A 525 -16.70 -6.41 1.75
CA GLY A 525 -16.79 -5.15 1.02
C GLY A 525 -16.88 -5.33 -0.49
N SER A 526 -17.03 -4.23 -1.20
CA SER A 526 -17.21 -4.19 -2.67
C SER A 526 -15.93 -4.51 -3.45
N HIS A 527 -14.74 -4.35 -2.85
CA HIS A 527 -13.47 -4.58 -3.51
C HIS A 527 -12.38 -5.11 -2.55
N PRO A 528 -12.45 -6.36 -2.10
CA PRO A 528 -11.47 -6.96 -1.17
C PRO A 528 -10.27 -7.57 -1.91
N GLU A 529 -9.62 -6.81 -2.76
CA GLU A 529 -8.57 -7.23 -3.69
C GLU A 529 -7.27 -7.66 -2.97
N HIS A 530 -6.89 -6.93 -1.92
CA HIS A 530 -5.63 -7.10 -1.20
C HIS A 530 -5.84 -7.80 0.13
N ASN A 531 -5.10 -8.90 0.38
CA ASN A 531 -5.36 -9.73 1.55
C ASN A 531 -4.11 -10.36 2.16
N SER A 532 -4.16 -10.59 3.45
CA SER A 532 -3.12 -11.33 4.17
C SER A 532 -3.38 -12.84 4.19
N GLY A 533 -2.32 -13.63 4.31
CA GLY A 533 -2.43 -15.08 4.46
C GLY A 533 -3.28 -15.52 5.64
N PRO A 534 -3.08 -14.97 6.87
CA PRO A 534 -3.92 -15.28 8.02
C PRO A 534 -5.41 -14.99 7.84
N GLN A 535 -5.77 -13.90 7.14
CA GLN A 535 -7.16 -13.60 6.81
C GLN A 535 -7.79 -14.66 5.90
N LEU A 536 -7.06 -15.08 4.85
CA LEU A 536 -7.50 -16.18 3.96
C LEU A 536 -7.72 -17.48 4.74
N ASP A 537 -6.81 -17.83 5.66
CA ASP A 537 -6.93 -19.00 6.50
C ASP A 537 -8.15 -18.93 7.43
N ALA A 538 -8.38 -17.78 8.03
CA ALA A 538 -9.53 -17.55 8.91
C ALA A 538 -10.86 -17.73 8.18
N LEU A 539 -11.00 -17.11 6.99
CA LEU A 539 -12.22 -17.19 6.20
C LEU A 539 -12.46 -18.61 5.66
N HIS A 540 -11.41 -19.27 5.16
CA HIS A 540 -11.50 -20.67 4.73
C HIS A 540 -11.99 -21.56 5.88
N ASN A 541 -11.38 -21.44 7.06
CA ASN A 541 -11.76 -22.24 8.23
C ASN A 541 -13.18 -21.91 8.72
N TYR A 542 -13.61 -20.65 8.66
CA TYR A 542 -14.99 -20.24 8.97
C TYR A 542 -15.99 -20.96 8.07
N MET A 543 -15.77 -20.94 6.76
CA MET A 543 -16.64 -21.60 5.80
C MET A 543 -16.64 -23.12 5.95
N GLN A 544 -15.48 -23.75 6.23
CA GLN A 544 -15.38 -25.20 6.48
C GLN A 544 -16.13 -25.63 7.74
N ARG A 545 -16.37 -24.72 8.68
CA ARG A 545 -17.14 -24.99 9.92
C ARG A 545 -18.64 -24.67 9.81
N GLY A 546 -19.13 -24.38 8.61
CA GLY A 546 -20.54 -24.09 8.36
C GLY A 546 -20.89 -22.60 8.31
N GLY A 547 -19.88 -21.73 8.32
CA GLY A 547 -20.05 -20.30 8.12
C GLY A 547 -20.57 -19.98 6.71
N ARG A 548 -21.28 -18.86 6.58
CA ARG A 548 -21.92 -18.44 5.32
C ARG A 548 -21.32 -17.12 4.87
N PHE A 549 -20.87 -17.11 3.65
CA PHE A 549 -20.16 -15.98 3.09
C PHE A 549 -20.94 -15.34 1.95
N MET A 550 -21.16 -14.03 2.02
CA MET A 550 -21.69 -13.21 0.94
C MET A 550 -20.57 -12.38 0.34
N TYR A 551 -20.13 -12.75 -0.84
CA TYR A 551 -19.09 -12.03 -1.57
C TYR A 551 -19.72 -10.96 -2.46
N MET A 552 -19.59 -9.68 -2.04
CA MET A 552 -20.33 -8.57 -2.63
C MET A 552 -19.60 -7.84 -3.74
N GLY A 553 -18.34 -8.19 -4.00
CA GLY A 553 -17.46 -7.51 -4.93
C GLY A 553 -16.94 -8.37 -6.06
N ALA A 554 -15.86 -7.91 -6.66
CA ALA A 554 -15.03 -8.64 -7.58
C ALA A 554 -13.55 -8.43 -7.26
N ASP A 555 -12.67 -9.15 -7.98
CA ASP A 555 -11.22 -9.12 -7.83
C ASP A 555 -10.75 -9.34 -6.40
N GLY A 556 -11.52 -10.08 -5.61
CA GLY A 556 -11.15 -10.39 -4.23
C GLY A 556 -10.00 -11.39 -4.15
N TRP A 557 -9.20 -11.27 -3.07
CA TRP A 557 -8.09 -12.19 -2.78
C TRP A 557 -7.10 -12.33 -3.94
N TYR A 558 -6.81 -11.22 -4.59
CA TYR A 558 -5.95 -11.20 -5.77
C TYR A 558 -4.49 -11.06 -5.39
N TRP A 559 -4.11 -9.97 -4.68
CA TRP A 559 -2.74 -9.66 -4.32
C TRP A 559 -2.36 -10.10 -2.92
N VAL A 560 -1.13 -10.62 -2.79
CA VAL A 560 -0.51 -10.96 -1.50
C VAL A 560 -0.11 -9.69 -0.77
N HIS A 561 -0.67 -9.48 0.41
CA HIS A 561 -0.31 -8.43 1.34
C HIS A 561 0.16 -8.99 2.67
N SER A 562 1.02 -8.23 3.36
CA SER A 562 1.37 -8.52 4.75
C SER A 562 1.51 -7.24 5.55
N TYR A 563 1.29 -7.31 6.85
CA TYR A 563 1.62 -6.23 7.78
C TYR A 563 3.09 -6.32 8.17
N HIS A 564 3.79 -5.19 8.14
CA HIS A 564 5.20 -5.12 8.50
C HIS A 564 5.37 -5.12 10.02
N PRO A 565 6.05 -6.12 10.63
CA PRO A 565 6.06 -6.28 12.09
C PRO A 565 6.83 -5.20 12.85
N ALA A 566 7.79 -4.52 12.22
CA ALA A 566 8.57 -3.45 12.86
C ALA A 566 7.81 -2.13 12.98
N TYR A 567 6.87 -1.88 12.07
CA TYR A 567 6.00 -0.70 12.11
C TYR A 567 4.66 -1.10 12.70
N ASN A 568 4.56 -1.04 14.03
CA ASN A 568 3.37 -1.52 14.73
C ASN A 568 2.92 -0.60 15.87
N ASP A 569 1.61 -0.62 16.14
CA ASP A 569 1.00 -0.11 17.36
C ASP A 569 0.47 -1.29 18.18
N ARG A 570 1.08 -1.52 19.33
CA ARG A 570 0.71 -2.58 20.30
C ARG A 570 0.59 -3.98 19.68
N GLY A 571 1.50 -4.30 18.74
CA GLY A 571 1.58 -5.59 18.07
C GLY A 571 0.72 -5.73 16.82
N ARG A 572 -0.03 -4.69 16.42
CA ARG A 572 -0.72 -4.62 15.13
C ARG A 572 0.05 -3.73 14.17
N GLY A 573 0.33 -4.21 12.96
CA GLY A 573 1.06 -3.45 11.96
C GLY A 573 0.31 -2.22 11.50
N VAL A 574 1.03 -1.10 11.33
CA VAL A 574 0.49 0.15 10.78
C VAL A 574 0.89 0.38 9.33
N VAL A 575 1.86 -0.39 8.84
CA VAL A 575 2.36 -0.38 7.47
C VAL A 575 2.07 -1.74 6.84
N THR A 576 1.50 -1.73 5.65
CA THR A 576 1.33 -2.92 4.81
C THR A 576 2.37 -2.95 3.70
N GLU A 577 2.73 -4.15 3.28
CA GLU A 577 3.68 -4.40 2.20
C GLU A 577 3.07 -5.27 1.12
N MET A 578 3.33 -4.89 -0.12
CA MET A 578 3.05 -5.67 -1.31
C MET A 578 4.23 -5.58 -2.29
N ARG A 579 4.53 -6.67 -2.97
CA ARG A 579 5.52 -6.69 -4.07
C ARG A 579 4.94 -7.38 -5.26
N ARG A 580 5.14 -6.79 -6.44
CA ARG A 580 4.65 -7.34 -7.71
C ARG A 580 5.77 -8.09 -8.39
N CYS A 581 5.56 -9.36 -8.69
CA CYS A 581 6.46 -10.17 -9.50
C CYS A 581 5.92 -10.43 -10.92
N GLU A 582 4.67 -10.07 -11.18
CA GLU A 582 4.00 -10.15 -12.45
C GLU A 582 4.13 -8.83 -13.22
N SER A 583 4.20 -8.93 -14.53
CA SER A 583 4.15 -7.75 -15.38
C SER A 583 2.72 -7.42 -15.74
N GLY A 584 2.31 -6.20 -15.42
CA GLY A 584 1.10 -5.60 -15.97
C GLY A 584 1.44 -4.24 -16.57
N ILE A 585 0.73 -3.77 -17.58
CA ILE A 585 1.01 -2.45 -18.14
C ILE A 585 0.44 -1.30 -17.30
N ARG A 586 -0.30 -1.60 -16.25
CA ARG A 586 -0.97 -0.60 -15.40
C ARG A 586 -0.23 -0.27 -14.13
N THR A 587 0.78 -1.08 -13.79
CA THR A 587 1.52 -0.93 -12.54
C THR A 587 2.99 -1.23 -12.74
N TRP A 588 3.79 -0.93 -11.74
CA TRP A 588 5.18 -1.29 -11.67
C TRP A 588 5.37 -2.80 -11.40
N ARG A 589 6.55 -3.30 -11.66
CA ARG A 589 7.03 -4.63 -11.27
C ARG A 589 8.34 -4.48 -10.51
N ALA A 590 8.51 -5.26 -9.44
CA ALA A 590 9.78 -5.33 -8.74
C ALA A 590 10.88 -5.91 -9.65
N ASP A 591 12.12 -5.51 -9.39
CA ASP A 591 13.27 -6.06 -10.10
C ASP A 591 13.47 -7.55 -9.79
N PRO A 592 14.12 -8.31 -10.68
CA PRO A 592 14.45 -9.70 -10.43
C PRO A 592 15.19 -9.89 -9.10
N GLY A 593 14.71 -10.79 -8.26
CA GLY A 593 15.25 -11.05 -6.93
C GLY A 593 14.56 -10.28 -5.80
N GLU A 594 13.74 -9.27 -6.08
CA GLU A 594 13.15 -8.36 -5.07
C GLU A 594 11.65 -8.61 -4.83
N TYR A 595 11.23 -9.86 -4.96
CA TYR A 595 9.82 -10.26 -4.90
C TYR A 595 9.32 -10.59 -3.50
N TYR A 596 10.22 -10.79 -2.53
CA TYR A 596 9.85 -11.21 -1.18
C TYR A 596 9.69 -10.02 -0.25
N HIS A 597 8.62 -10.01 0.55
CA HIS A 597 8.33 -8.98 1.53
C HIS A 597 9.48 -8.85 2.54
N GLN A 598 9.90 -7.62 2.81
CA GLN A 598 10.95 -7.33 3.79
C GLN A 598 10.51 -7.64 5.23
N GLY A 599 9.23 -7.40 5.54
CA GLY A 599 8.68 -7.56 6.87
C GLY A 599 8.51 -9.02 7.28
N THR A 600 7.95 -9.84 6.42
CA THR A 600 7.56 -11.24 6.72
C THR A 600 8.40 -12.28 5.99
N GLY A 601 9.10 -11.90 4.93
CA GLY A 601 9.78 -12.85 4.05
C GLY A 601 8.82 -13.66 3.19
N GLU A 602 7.57 -13.24 3.07
CA GLU A 602 6.57 -13.87 2.22
C GLU A 602 6.82 -13.51 0.75
N LEU A 603 6.61 -14.44 -0.16
CA LEU A 603 6.66 -14.15 -1.60
C LEU A 603 5.48 -13.24 -1.95
N GLY A 604 5.72 -12.16 -2.65
CA GLY A 604 4.69 -11.27 -3.18
C GLY A 604 3.96 -11.85 -4.39
N GLY A 605 3.31 -11.00 -5.15
CA GLY A 605 2.55 -11.35 -6.33
C GLY A 605 1.12 -11.79 -6.03
N MET A 606 0.53 -12.57 -6.93
CA MET A 606 -0.86 -12.99 -6.82
C MET A 606 -1.03 -14.27 -6.01
N TRP A 607 -2.08 -14.32 -5.19
CA TRP A 607 -2.45 -15.52 -4.42
C TRP A 607 -2.65 -16.74 -5.29
N ARG A 608 -3.20 -16.57 -6.48
CA ARG A 608 -3.45 -17.70 -7.41
C ARG A 608 -2.17 -18.37 -7.90
N PHE A 609 -1.06 -17.66 -8.05
CA PHE A 609 0.23 -18.28 -8.41
C PHE A 609 0.86 -19.07 -7.26
N ARG A 610 0.26 -19.00 -6.08
CA ARG A 610 0.62 -19.76 -4.88
C ARG A 610 -0.40 -20.85 -4.55
N GLY A 611 -1.30 -21.17 -5.48
CA GLY A 611 -2.34 -22.19 -5.32
C GLY A 611 -3.50 -21.78 -4.40
N ARG A 612 -3.67 -20.47 -4.13
CA ARG A 612 -4.72 -19.93 -3.26
C ARG A 612 -5.67 -19.04 -4.09
N TYR A 613 -6.52 -19.69 -4.85
CA TYR A 613 -7.47 -19.00 -5.71
C TYR A 613 -8.71 -18.54 -4.93
N LEU A 614 -9.22 -17.34 -5.20
CA LEU A 614 -10.53 -16.91 -4.72
C LEU A 614 -11.63 -17.90 -5.07
N HIS A 615 -11.56 -18.50 -6.25
CA HIS A 615 -12.50 -19.52 -6.73
C HIS A 615 -12.77 -20.64 -5.71
N THR A 616 -11.79 -21.01 -4.89
CA THR A 616 -11.94 -22.06 -3.86
C THR A 616 -12.75 -21.57 -2.64
N ILE A 617 -12.92 -20.26 -2.48
CA ILE A 617 -13.62 -19.64 -1.33
C ILE A 617 -14.97 -19.08 -1.79
N ALA A 618 -14.97 -18.15 -2.74
CA ALA A 618 -16.18 -17.49 -3.21
C ALA A 618 -16.93 -18.28 -4.29
N GLY A 619 -16.25 -19.22 -4.98
CA GLY A 619 -16.78 -19.95 -6.14
C GLY A 619 -16.52 -19.23 -7.46
N THR A 620 -16.11 -17.97 -7.42
CA THR A 620 -15.77 -17.13 -8.57
C THR A 620 -14.43 -16.45 -8.37
N GLY A 621 -13.87 -15.88 -9.42
CA GLY A 621 -12.65 -15.06 -9.33
C GLY A 621 -12.39 -14.29 -10.62
N MET A 622 -11.48 -13.34 -10.53
CA MET A 622 -11.18 -12.33 -11.54
C MET A 622 -10.90 -12.90 -12.92
N SER A 623 -11.55 -12.33 -13.92
CA SER A 623 -11.33 -12.66 -15.34
C SER A 623 -11.15 -11.44 -16.22
N SER A 624 -11.83 -10.35 -15.91
CA SER A 624 -11.86 -9.18 -16.79
C SER A 624 -12.17 -7.91 -16.02
N GLU A 625 -11.82 -6.79 -16.60
CA GLU A 625 -12.04 -5.46 -16.05
C GLU A 625 -12.34 -4.44 -17.14
N GLY A 626 -12.99 -3.35 -16.76
CA GLY A 626 -13.25 -2.19 -17.62
C GLY A 626 -13.94 -1.09 -16.80
N PHE A 627 -13.72 0.15 -17.19
CA PHE A 627 -14.26 1.31 -16.49
C PHE A 627 -15.30 2.09 -17.32
N ASP A 628 -15.87 1.41 -18.33
CA ASP A 628 -16.92 1.92 -19.17
C ASP A 628 -18.32 1.70 -18.56
N ILE A 629 -19.34 1.52 -19.37
CA ILE A 629 -20.72 1.33 -18.94
C ILE A 629 -20.89 -0.05 -18.30
N SER A 630 -21.44 -0.07 -17.08
CA SER A 630 -21.89 -1.31 -16.42
C SER A 630 -23.19 -1.82 -17.05
N THR A 631 -23.43 -3.12 -16.92
CA THR A 631 -24.60 -3.78 -17.49
C THR A 631 -25.41 -4.58 -16.46
N TYR A 632 -26.35 -5.41 -16.87
CA TYR A 632 -27.23 -6.19 -16.03
C TYR A 632 -26.93 -7.70 -16.15
N TYR A 633 -27.47 -8.47 -15.20
CA TYR A 633 -27.47 -9.94 -15.27
C TYR A 633 -28.79 -10.49 -15.80
N SER A 634 -28.71 -11.62 -16.49
CA SER A 634 -29.87 -12.50 -16.75
C SER A 634 -29.74 -13.79 -15.98
N ARG A 635 -30.85 -14.27 -15.47
CA ARG A 635 -30.94 -15.58 -14.81
C ARG A 635 -30.54 -16.68 -15.77
N THR A 636 -29.87 -17.70 -15.25
CA THR A 636 -29.58 -18.94 -15.96
C THR A 636 -30.60 -20.03 -15.58
N PRO A 637 -30.68 -21.13 -16.30
CA PRO A 637 -31.51 -22.26 -15.87
C PRO A 637 -31.15 -22.79 -14.49
N GLU A 638 -29.91 -22.68 -14.04
CA GLU A 638 -29.47 -23.13 -12.73
C GLU A 638 -30.08 -22.33 -11.58
N SER A 639 -30.59 -21.13 -11.83
CA SER A 639 -31.32 -20.35 -10.82
C SER A 639 -32.64 -21.02 -10.36
N ASN A 640 -33.10 -22.00 -11.09
CA ASN A 640 -34.30 -22.82 -10.74
C ASN A 640 -33.95 -24.12 -10.00
N ASP A 641 -32.63 -24.39 -9.76
CA ASP A 641 -32.23 -25.55 -8.95
C ASP A 641 -32.79 -25.41 -7.53
N ALA A 642 -33.34 -26.47 -6.99
CA ALA A 642 -34.01 -26.49 -5.67
C ALA A 642 -33.06 -26.02 -4.52
N ARG A 643 -31.74 -26.14 -4.74
CA ARG A 643 -30.73 -25.68 -3.78
C ARG A 643 -30.67 -24.16 -3.63
N VAL A 644 -31.10 -23.40 -4.68
CA VAL A 644 -30.90 -21.94 -4.75
C VAL A 644 -32.12 -21.15 -5.22
N ALA A 645 -33.17 -21.81 -5.69
CA ALA A 645 -34.37 -21.14 -6.23
C ALA A 645 -35.01 -20.14 -5.25
N TRP A 646 -34.88 -20.36 -3.96
CA TRP A 646 -35.34 -19.47 -2.90
C TRP A 646 -34.71 -18.06 -2.99
N ALA A 647 -33.53 -17.93 -3.57
CA ALA A 647 -32.86 -16.62 -3.73
C ALA A 647 -33.62 -15.70 -4.71
N PHE A 648 -34.39 -16.28 -5.62
CA PHE A 648 -35.14 -15.57 -6.65
C PHE A 648 -36.65 -15.48 -6.36
N GLU A 649 -37.05 -15.71 -5.11
CA GLU A 649 -38.45 -15.56 -4.72
C GLU A 649 -38.92 -14.12 -4.96
N GLY A 650 -40.05 -13.98 -5.72
CA GLY A 650 -40.61 -12.69 -6.11
C GLY A 650 -39.79 -11.92 -7.17
N ILE A 651 -38.91 -12.59 -7.91
CA ILE A 651 -38.18 -12.06 -9.06
C ILE A 651 -38.51 -12.93 -10.27
N ASP A 652 -39.06 -12.36 -11.33
CA ASP A 652 -39.41 -13.09 -12.52
C ASP A 652 -38.16 -13.58 -13.28
N TYR A 653 -38.29 -14.72 -14.00
CA TYR A 653 -37.15 -15.33 -14.67
C TYR A 653 -36.54 -14.44 -15.74
N ASP A 654 -37.35 -13.69 -16.48
CA ASP A 654 -36.93 -12.84 -17.58
C ASP A 654 -36.56 -11.42 -17.14
N GLU A 655 -36.61 -11.10 -15.83
CA GLU A 655 -36.21 -9.80 -15.34
C GLU A 655 -34.69 -9.55 -15.58
N LYS A 656 -34.40 -8.34 -16.02
CA LYS A 656 -33.03 -7.83 -16.08
C LYS A 656 -32.58 -7.44 -14.67
N LEU A 657 -31.73 -8.23 -14.06
CA LEU A 657 -31.23 -7.99 -12.71
C LEU A 657 -30.22 -6.85 -12.72
N GLY A 658 -30.56 -5.73 -12.07
CA GLY A 658 -29.68 -4.58 -11.96
C GLY A 658 -29.39 -3.87 -13.29
N ASN A 659 -30.42 -3.68 -14.14
CA ASN A 659 -30.33 -2.81 -15.31
C ASN A 659 -30.41 -1.32 -14.90
N PHE A 660 -29.79 -1.03 -13.78
CA PHE A 660 -29.68 0.27 -13.09
C PHE A 660 -28.56 0.15 -12.05
N GLY A 661 -28.02 1.27 -11.62
CA GLY A 661 -26.98 1.34 -10.59
C GLY A 661 -26.29 2.70 -10.57
N LEU A 662 -25.63 3.01 -9.47
CA LEU A 662 -24.91 4.26 -9.28
C LEU A 662 -23.48 4.20 -9.87
N VAL A 663 -22.96 2.99 -10.10
CA VAL A 663 -21.64 2.75 -10.69
C VAL A 663 -21.82 2.29 -12.13
N GLY A 664 -21.46 3.10 -13.10
CA GLY A 664 -21.54 2.79 -14.54
C GLY A 664 -22.97 2.53 -15.06
N GLY A 665 -24.02 2.67 -14.24
CA GLY A 665 -25.43 2.52 -14.65
C GLY A 665 -25.98 1.10 -14.66
N GLY A 666 -25.26 0.13 -14.13
CA GLY A 666 -25.69 -1.28 -14.02
C GLY A 666 -25.07 -1.99 -12.83
N ALA A 667 -25.51 -3.22 -12.55
CA ALA A 667 -24.99 -4.02 -11.44
C ALA A 667 -23.75 -4.88 -11.81
N ALA A 668 -23.45 -5.05 -13.10
CA ALA A 668 -22.30 -5.79 -13.60
C ALA A 668 -21.33 -4.85 -14.28
N GLY A 669 -20.23 -4.51 -13.63
CA GLY A 669 -19.25 -3.56 -14.17
C GLY A 669 -18.00 -3.41 -13.30
N THR A 670 -17.09 -2.62 -13.80
CA THR A 670 -15.75 -2.40 -13.31
C THR A 670 -14.91 -3.69 -13.39
N GLU A 671 -14.75 -4.43 -12.35
CA GLU A 671 -14.06 -5.72 -12.35
C GLU A 671 -15.10 -6.85 -12.24
N LEU A 672 -14.80 -7.97 -12.90
CA LEU A 672 -15.75 -9.03 -13.16
C LEU A 672 -15.13 -10.39 -12.84
N ASP A 673 -15.81 -11.15 -11.98
CA ASP A 673 -15.41 -12.51 -11.62
C ASP A 673 -16.31 -13.54 -12.31
N ILE A 674 -15.73 -14.69 -12.63
CA ILE A 674 -16.42 -15.82 -13.24
C ILE A 674 -16.23 -17.12 -12.46
N VAL A 675 -17.12 -18.05 -12.65
CA VAL A 675 -16.91 -19.45 -12.25
C VAL A 675 -15.88 -20.09 -13.19
N ASP A 676 -14.83 -20.65 -12.62
CA ASP A 676 -13.79 -21.38 -13.34
C ASP A 676 -13.31 -22.61 -12.56
N THR A 677 -13.75 -23.80 -12.94
CA THR A 677 -13.36 -25.04 -12.27
C THR A 677 -11.89 -25.40 -12.45
N MET A 678 -11.21 -24.86 -13.46
CA MET A 678 -9.76 -25.05 -13.65
C MET A 678 -8.96 -24.21 -12.65
N LEU A 679 -9.56 -23.12 -12.15
CA LEU A 679 -8.97 -22.27 -11.13
C LEU A 679 -9.52 -22.58 -9.72
N GLY A 680 -10.30 -23.66 -9.56
CA GLY A 680 -10.69 -24.18 -8.26
C GLY A 680 -12.12 -23.87 -7.82
N SER A 681 -12.98 -23.31 -8.68
CA SER A 681 -14.42 -23.24 -8.36
C SER A 681 -14.93 -24.65 -8.05
N PRO A 682 -15.66 -24.85 -6.92
CA PRO A 682 -16.19 -26.17 -6.59
C PRO A 682 -17.03 -26.73 -7.73
N PRO A 683 -16.92 -28.03 -8.07
CA PRO A 683 -17.61 -28.62 -9.23
C PRO A 683 -19.12 -28.49 -9.16
N HIS A 684 -19.70 -28.35 -7.97
CA HIS A 684 -21.13 -28.21 -7.72
C HIS A 684 -21.61 -26.76 -7.66
N THR A 685 -20.73 -25.80 -7.96
CA THR A 685 -21.10 -24.38 -8.01
C THR A 685 -22.17 -24.15 -9.06
N LEU A 686 -23.24 -23.46 -8.70
CA LEU A 686 -24.31 -23.04 -9.61
C LEU A 686 -24.02 -21.61 -10.08
N VAL A 687 -24.03 -21.39 -11.38
CA VAL A 687 -24.07 -20.04 -11.97
C VAL A 687 -25.52 -19.64 -12.10
N VAL A 688 -26.03 -18.84 -11.20
CA VAL A 688 -27.46 -18.53 -11.12
C VAL A 688 -27.87 -17.33 -11.98
N ALA A 689 -26.93 -16.43 -12.28
CA ALA A 689 -27.12 -15.35 -13.24
C ALA A 689 -25.78 -14.95 -13.87
N THR A 690 -25.81 -14.37 -15.06
CA THR A 690 -24.60 -13.97 -15.80
C THR A 690 -24.81 -12.71 -16.61
N SER A 691 -23.76 -11.90 -16.77
CA SER A 691 -23.73 -10.74 -17.65
C SER A 691 -23.16 -11.03 -19.04
N ALA A 692 -22.98 -12.31 -19.38
CA ALA A 692 -22.38 -12.75 -20.66
C ALA A 692 -22.93 -12.03 -21.88
N GLY A 693 -22.05 -11.58 -22.77
CA GLY A 693 -22.41 -10.97 -24.05
C GLY A 693 -22.99 -9.55 -23.98
N ARG A 694 -22.73 -8.80 -22.90
CA ARG A 694 -23.30 -7.46 -22.68
C ARG A 694 -22.29 -6.38 -22.40
N HIS A 695 -21.04 -6.74 -22.28
CA HIS A 695 -19.97 -5.76 -22.04
C HIS A 695 -19.47 -5.14 -23.33
N THR A 696 -18.92 -3.94 -23.23
CA THR A 696 -18.39 -3.17 -24.35
C THR A 696 -16.93 -3.54 -24.65
N GLU A 697 -16.35 -2.89 -25.67
CA GLU A 697 -14.93 -2.95 -26.02
C GLU A 697 -14.03 -2.43 -24.89
N GLY A 698 -14.57 -1.64 -23.96
CA GLY A 698 -13.88 -1.11 -22.81
C GLY A 698 -13.59 -2.14 -21.72
N TYR A 699 -14.19 -3.33 -21.81
CA TYR A 699 -13.93 -4.45 -20.90
C TYR A 699 -12.97 -5.44 -21.56
N LEU A 700 -11.89 -5.76 -20.87
CA LEU A 700 -10.81 -6.61 -21.37
C LEU A 700 -10.51 -7.74 -20.39
N LEU A 701 -10.02 -8.86 -20.91
CA LEU A 701 -9.41 -9.88 -20.08
C LEU A 701 -8.23 -9.30 -19.31
N VAL A 702 -8.02 -9.76 -18.08
CA VAL A 702 -6.95 -9.23 -17.23
C VAL A 702 -5.57 -9.48 -17.83
N MET A 703 -4.75 -8.46 -17.80
CA MET A 703 -3.44 -8.46 -18.45
C MET A 703 -2.42 -9.35 -17.76
N GLU A 704 -2.55 -9.54 -16.47
CA GLU A 704 -1.72 -10.44 -15.68
C GLU A 704 -1.81 -11.90 -16.17
N ASP A 705 -2.93 -12.26 -16.81
CA ASP A 705 -3.13 -13.58 -17.41
C ASP A 705 -2.62 -13.65 -18.85
N TYR A 706 -2.83 -12.60 -19.61
CA TYR A 706 -2.60 -12.59 -21.05
C TYR A 706 -1.38 -11.77 -21.48
N GLY A 707 -0.79 -11.01 -20.57
CA GLY A 707 0.44 -10.26 -20.77
C GLY A 707 0.35 -9.05 -21.70
N PHE A 708 -0.69 -8.97 -22.52
CA PHE A 708 -0.92 -7.86 -23.46
C PHE A 708 -2.36 -7.85 -23.97
N ASN A 709 -2.83 -6.68 -24.38
CA ASN A 709 -4.10 -6.53 -25.09
C ASN A 709 -3.95 -6.92 -26.55
N GLN A 710 -4.90 -7.67 -27.06
CA GLN A 710 -4.99 -8.02 -28.46
C GLN A 710 -6.45 -8.05 -28.93
N GLN A 711 -6.66 -8.03 -30.22
CA GLN A 711 -7.98 -8.15 -30.81
C GLN A 711 -8.65 -9.47 -30.38
N GLY A 712 -9.92 -9.40 -30.01
CA GLY A 712 -10.70 -10.56 -29.59
C GLY A 712 -10.66 -10.88 -28.08
N LEU A 713 -9.98 -10.05 -27.27
CA LEU A 713 -9.98 -10.19 -25.81
C LEU A 713 -10.94 -9.24 -25.08
N ASP A 714 -11.79 -8.53 -25.82
CA ASP A 714 -12.74 -7.55 -25.28
C ASP A 714 -14.15 -8.11 -25.04
N GLY A 715 -14.97 -7.32 -24.37
CA GLY A 715 -16.34 -7.69 -23.97
C GLY A 715 -17.32 -7.94 -25.10
N THR A 716 -17.02 -7.50 -26.32
CA THR A 716 -17.86 -7.74 -27.50
C THR A 716 -17.55 -9.09 -28.19
N GLN A 717 -16.40 -9.68 -27.90
CA GLN A 717 -15.88 -10.84 -28.63
C GLN A 717 -15.55 -12.03 -27.73
N HIS A 718 -15.05 -11.81 -26.51
CA HIS A 718 -14.54 -12.89 -25.66
C HIS A 718 -15.58 -13.36 -24.64
N PRO A 719 -15.93 -14.66 -24.60
CA PRO A 719 -16.98 -15.16 -23.71
C PRO A 719 -16.64 -15.13 -22.22
N ARG A 720 -15.35 -15.01 -21.86
CA ARG A 720 -14.92 -14.87 -20.46
C ARG A 720 -15.00 -13.43 -19.93
N VAL A 721 -15.25 -12.44 -20.78
CA VAL A 721 -15.53 -11.07 -20.35
C VAL A 721 -16.99 -11.00 -19.90
N ARG A 722 -17.21 -11.38 -18.65
CA ARG A 722 -18.53 -11.42 -18.00
C ARG A 722 -18.38 -11.50 -16.49
N SER A 723 -19.46 -11.26 -15.78
CA SER A 723 -19.60 -11.55 -14.36
C SER A 723 -20.64 -12.65 -14.17
N ASP A 724 -20.35 -13.61 -13.27
CA ASP A 724 -21.24 -14.70 -12.92
C ASP A 724 -21.68 -14.57 -11.44
N ILE A 725 -22.99 -14.45 -11.18
CA ILE A 725 -23.55 -14.63 -9.83
C ILE A 725 -23.59 -16.12 -9.55
N ALA A 726 -22.95 -16.54 -8.46
CA ALA A 726 -22.73 -17.95 -8.18
C ALA A 726 -23.11 -18.36 -6.75
N TYR A 727 -23.49 -19.60 -6.57
CA TYR A 727 -23.81 -20.21 -5.29
C TYR A 727 -23.17 -21.58 -5.18
N HIS A 728 -22.57 -21.88 -4.04
CA HIS A 728 -22.17 -23.24 -3.68
C HIS A 728 -22.24 -23.46 -2.17
N GLU A 729 -22.52 -24.70 -1.79
CA GLU A 729 -22.52 -25.15 -0.40
C GLU A 729 -21.08 -25.53 0.03
N THR A 730 -20.80 -25.32 1.30
CA THR A 730 -19.55 -25.74 1.95
C THR A 730 -19.85 -26.81 3.03
N PRO A 731 -18.84 -27.54 3.53
CA PRO A 731 -19.05 -28.52 4.59
C PRO A 731 -19.77 -27.94 5.81
N ASN A 732 -20.41 -28.84 6.56
CA ASN A 732 -21.10 -28.51 7.83
C ASN A 732 -22.28 -27.54 7.68
N GLY A 733 -22.88 -27.42 6.48
CA GLY A 733 -24.06 -26.59 6.21
C GLY A 733 -23.78 -25.11 6.00
N GLY A 734 -22.54 -24.77 5.66
CA GLY A 734 -22.16 -23.44 5.19
C GLY A 734 -22.42 -23.25 3.70
N ALA A 735 -22.20 -22.05 3.19
CA ALA A 735 -22.29 -21.72 1.78
C ALA A 735 -21.58 -20.42 1.42
N SER A 736 -21.30 -20.26 0.12
CA SER A 736 -20.94 -18.99 -0.49
C SER A 736 -22.00 -18.54 -1.48
N PHE A 737 -22.31 -17.24 -1.45
CA PHE A 737 -23.07 -16.56 -2.49
C PHE A 737 -22.25 -15.39 -3.01
N ALA A 738 -21.80 -15.48 -4.28
CA ALA A 738 -20.93 -14.49 -4.90
C ALA A 738 -21.70 -13.65 -5.92
N PHE A 739 -21.59 -12.33 -5.81
CA PHE A 739 -22.21 -11.37 -6.73
C PHE A 739 -21.27 -10.87 -7.82
N SER A 740 -19.96 -11.04 -7.63
CA SER A 740 -18.92 -11.09 -8.65
C SER A 740 -18.74 -9.82 -9.50
N SER A 741 -19.08 -8.64 -8.95
CA SER A 741 -18.85 -7.34 -9.61
C SER A 741 -18.70 -6.22 -8.60
N ILE A 742 -17.72 -5.34 -8.80
CA ILE A 742 -17.53 -4.14 -7.96
C ILE A 742 -18.74 -3.21 -8.06
N ALA A 743 -19.32 -3.07 -9.24
CA ALA A 743 -20.50 -2.21 -9.45
C ALA A 743 -21.76 -2.70 -8.74
N PHE A 744 -21.79 -3.97 -8.26
CA PHE A 744 -22.99 -4.61 -7.74
C PHE A 744 -23.61 -3.85 -6.55
N CYS A 745 -22.80 -3.46 -5.57
CA CYS A 745 -23.28 -2.73 -4.40
C CYS A 745 -23.93 -1.39 -4.76
N GLY A 746 -23.47 -0.73 -5.83
CA GLY A 746 -24.04 0.50 -6.34
C GLY A 746 -25.48 0.38 -6.87
N ALA A 747 -25.97 -0.83 -7.09
CA ALA A 747 -27.36 -1.06 -7.47
C ALA A 747 -28.33 -1.18 -6.27
N LEU A 748 -27.81 -1.47 -5.06
CA LEU A 748 -28.61 -1.65 -3.86
C LEU A 748 -29.40 -0.39 -3.47
N PRO A 749 -28.80 0.82 -3.42
CA PRO A 749 -29.52 2.03 -3.00
C PRO A 749 -30.45 2.60 -4.08
N TRP A 750 -30.41 2.07 -5.31
CA TRP A 750 -31.29 2.54 -6.39
C TRP A 750 -32.78 2.46 -6.01
N ASN A 751 -33.53 3.51 -6.34
CA ASN A 751 -34.93 3.62 -5.99
C ASN A 751 -35.20 3.42 -4.49
N ASN A 752 -34.30 3.94 -3.63
CA ASN A 752 -34.37 3.78 -2.17
C ASN A 752 -34.40 2.31 -1.70
N GLY A 753 -33.78 1.39 -2.43
CA GLY A 753 -33.72 -0.03 -2.11
C GLY A 753 -34.95 -0.83 -2.56
N ASP A 754 -35.91 -0.23 -3.25
CA ASP A 754 -37.04 -0.94 -3.85
C ASP A 754 -36.70 -1.37 -5.28
N ASN A 755 -35.98 -2.49 -5.40
CA ASN A 755 -35.51 -3.00 -6.69
C ASN A 755 -35.19 -4.50 -6.62
N ASN A 756 -34.97 -5.14 -7.78
CA ASN A 756 -34.75 -6.59 -7.85
C ASN A 756 -33.40 -7.06 -7.29
N ILE A 757 -32.36 -6.19 -7.28
CA ILE A 757 -31.07 -6.49 -6.66
C ILE A 757 -31.22 -6.50 -5.13
N SER A 758 -31.88 -5.50 -4.56
CA SER A 758 -32.20 -5.45 -3.14
C SER A 758 -33.01 -6.69 -2.70
N LYS A 759 -34.01 -7.11 -3.51
CA LYS A 759 -34.80 -8.31 -3.24
C LYS A 759 -33.96 -9.57 -3.25
N LEU A 760 -33.08 -9.75 -4.25
CA LEU A 760 -32.16 -10.87 -4.34
C LEU A 760 -31.24 -10.96 -3.12
N VAL A 761 -30.57 -9.85 -2.78
CA VAL A 761 -29.66 -9.79 -1.62
C VAL A 761 -30.42 -10.04 -0.31
N GLY A 762 -31.64 -9.50 -0.18
CA GLY A 762 -32.51 -9.73 1.00
C GLY A 762 -32.89 -11.20 1.15
N ASN A 763 -33.26 -11.86 0.06
CA ASN A 763 -33.60 -13.30 0.08
C ASN A 763 -32.38 -14.13 0.52
N VAL A 764 -31.19 -13.82 -0.01
CA VAL A 764 -29.95 -14.51 0.35
C VAL A 764 -29.62 -14.27 1.82
N LEU A 765 -29.61 -13.02 2.28
CA LEU A 765 -29.26 -12.68 3.66
C LEU A 765 -30.24 -13.31 4.65
N ASN A 766 -31.54 -13.24 4.38
CA ASN A 766 -32.55 -13.84 5.22
C ASN A 766 -32.40 -15.36 5.34
N ARG A 767 -32.04 -16.02 4.22
CA ARG A 767 -31.77 -17.47 4.22
C ARG A 767 -30.51 -17.81 4.99
N PHE A 768 -29.46 -17.00 4.85
CA PHE A 768 -28.18 -17.21 5.51
C PHE A 768 -28.23 -16.91 7.02
N MET A 769 -29.13 -16.06 7.49
CA MET A 769 -29.34 -15.81 8.91
C MET A 769 -30.08 -16.92 9.65
N GLN A 770 -30.79 -17.81 8.94
CA GLN A 770 -31.56 -18.88 9.57
C GLN A 770 -30.63 -19.86 10.32
N ASP A 771 -31.05 -20.30 11.48
CA ASP A 771 -30.34 -21.31 12.24
C ASP A 771 -30.41 -22.69 11.54
N GLY A 772 -29.41 -23.53 11.77
CA GLY A 772 -29.30 -24.86 11.19
C GLY A 772 -28.54 -24.89 9.86
N PRO A 773 -28.11 -26.06 9.44
CA PRO A 773 -27.31 -26.25 8.24
C PRO A 773 -28.11 -25.99 6.96
N LEU A 774 -27.45 -25.43 5.94
CA LEU A 774 -27.97 -25.45 4.58
C LEU A 774 -27.87 -26.89 4.03
N PRO A 775 -28.78 -27.29 3.11
CA PRO A 775 -28.75 -28.63 2.50
C PRO A 775 -27.41 -28.89 1.82
N THR A 776 -26.79 -30.02 2.11
CA THR A 776 -25.60 -30.48 1.37
C THR A 776 -26.03 -30.98 0.00
N PRO A 777 -25.30 -30.67 -1.09
CA PRO A 777 -25.62 -31.18 -2.42
C PRO A 777 -25.55 -32.71 -2.43
N SER A 778 -26.46 -33.36 -3.21
CA SER A 778 -26.40 -34.79 -3.41
C SER A 778 -25.14 -35.20 -4.18
N PRO A 779 -24.66 -36.43 -4.04
CA PRO A 779 -23.53 -36.92 -4.85
C PRO A 779 -23.72 -36.73 -6.35
N GLU A 780 -24.95 -36.82 -6.84
CA GLU A 780 -25.28 -36.62 -8.25
C GLU A 780 -25.14 -35.13 -8.65
N ALA A 781 -25.38 -34.18 -7.73
CA ALA A 781 -25.20 -32.75 -7.98
C ALA A 781 -23.72 -32.34 -8.04
N ILE A 782 -22.83 -33.20 -7.53
CA ILE A 782 -21.38 -32.99 -7.57
C ILE A 782 -20.77 -33.42 -8.92
N VAL A 783 -21.53 -34.09 -9.75
CA VAL A 783 -21.07 -34.54 -11.09
C VAL A 783 -20.79 -33.33 -11.97
N HIS A 784 -19.56 -33.29 -12.50
CA HIS A 784 -19.05 -32.27 -13.42
C HIS A 784 -20.12 -31.78 -14.42
N ARG A 785 -20.62 -30.61 -14.22
CA ARG A 785 -21.27 -29.85 -15.27
C ARG A 785 -20.16 -29.24 -16.12
N GLY A 786 -19.99 -29.77 -17.34
CA GLY A 786 -19.02 -29.22 -18.27
C GLY A 786 -19.31 -27.75 -18.52
N ARG A 787 -18.25 -26.94 -18.62
CA ARG A 787 -18.27 -25.51 -18.96
C ARG A 787 -18.99 -25.16 -20.28
N ALA A 788 -19.28 -26.16 -21.12
CA ALA A 788 -19.69 -26.01 -22.52
C ALA A 788 -20.86 -25.02 -22.75
N ASP A 789 -21.73 -24.86 -21.77
CA ASP A 789 -22.92 -24.04 -21.94
C ASP A 789 -22.69 -22.54 -21.71
N TYR A 790 -21.66 -22.17 -20.96
CA TYR A 790 -21.33 -20.77 -20.63
C TYR A 790 -20.25 -20.19 -21.54
N ASP A 791 -19.37 -21.03 -22.08
CA ASP A 791 -18.32 -20.62 -23.02
C ASP A 791 -18.79 -20.68 -24.49
N GLN A 792 -20.11 -20.63 -24.73
CA GLN A 792 -20.66 -20.61 -26.10
C GLN A 792 -20.31 -19.32 -26.81
N PRO A 793 -19.87 -19.34 -28.06
CA PRO A 793 -19.57 -18.14 -28.83
C PRO A 793 -20.74 -17.15 -28.82
N MET A 794 -20.47 -15.91 -28.53
CA MET A 794 -21.42 -14.80 -28.37
C MET A 794 -22.39 -14.62 -29.56
N ASN A 795 -22.06 -15.12 -30.74
CA ASN A 795 -22.89 -15.04 -31.95
C ASN A 795 -24.26 -15.73 -31.82
N LYS A 796 -24.50 -16.54 -30.78
CA LYS A 796 -25.83 -17.14 -30.52
C LYS A 796 -26.72 -16.33 -29.59
N ALA A 797 -26.17 -15.40 -28.81
CA ALA A 797 -26.94 -14.58 -27.87
C ALA A 797 -27.59 -13.36 -28.52
N ARG A 798 -27.21 -13.03 -29.75
CA ARG A 798 -27.73 -11.86 -30.50
C ARG A 798 -28.84 -12.19 -31.53
N LYS A 799 -29.42 -13.37 -31.50
CA LYS A 799 -30.58 -13.72 -32.32
C LYS A 799 -31.87 -13.68 -31.53
#